data_27cd48d4e5e138b4867291f129034d31
#
_entry.id   27cd48d4e5e138b4867291f129034d31
#
_cell.length_a   1.000
_cell.length_b   1.000
_cell.length_c   1.000
_cell.angle_alpha   90.00
_cell.angle_beta   90.00
_cell.angle_gamma   90.00
#
_symmetry.space_group_name_H-M   'P 1'
#
loop_
_entity.id
_entity.type
_entity.pdbx_description
1 polymer ?
#
loop_
_entity_poly.entity_id
_entity_poly.type
_entity_poly.pdbx_seq_one_letter_code
_entity_poly.pdbx_strand_id
1 'polypeptide(L)'
;MQDIKIYKQKDLVLKVNQNYDPTKLDLDSWDIFLDKLCGDREYQKETIKNAIIYLASGRYVKIENLVEENYQNNIELQVKYNSLADYKKHLQLPNKLFANIDLATGAGKSYVIYGIAQIMLGLGLVDKVLVLCPSLTIESGLTEKFESLSGSSELKNTIPDNAKCKNPSIVNANVTVKNGDICVENIHAVYSTTGSSIEDSFKNQGERVLVLNDESHHIFNAISGNTGEAKDIKRWKEFLINPDYNFKYILGFTGTAYHDNEYFNDIIYRYSLREAIEGKIVKNIEYVQKDDSSGINEKFQKIYQNHQDNVRKYDKIKPLSILITKDILKAKELKSDLVDFLVKQEKLSKEEIEKQVLIVTSHNDHKANLPKLKTVDEKNDPTKWIISVSMLTEGWDVKNVFQIVPWEDKAFNSKLLIAQVLGRGLRVPEIYQNPQPKVIVFNHDSWSKNIKGLVDEVLEIETRISSHVLKDGERSKYNFEVYNIDYTKEQKEIPHTPKDEMTFDSLMQNGIPLESQSTVVKKGTDFENVLDSKSRNKEYTIEHETFSVDEIVDKIYDELSVRFSEGKILNIDVEQYSKENLPKREVIENLILMSMTKVGIKKEDGLIQKNRSKILQSFGTLLRKASKTVVIEKKINDLTPVFTKDLASESCGIGNFRRDYSVFYTNNWKNEILNEEQQKIFEQVIDDESLPKSATKEQNEFLFKTPVNIVFTNAKPEREFVEYLCKKVIAEKIESWIKSRDKGFYQIEYSWRKANHQKIGNFNPDFIIKVKKNDFEYFIVVENKSDKDDSDENKAKYKYAKEHFERLNKKLEEQKIKQKYIFHFLSPNGYTTFFEYLKNEILLEGQDKFRCELEILLEE
;
A
#
# COMPACT_ATOMS: atom_id res chain seq x y z
N MET A 1 -33.15 24.98 -10.66
CA MET A 1 -32.35 23.79 -10.41
C MET A 1 -30.98 24.29 -10.01
N GLN A 2 -30.57 24.07 -8.75
CA GLN A 2 -29.18 24.36 -8.37
C GLN A 2 -28.28 23.39 -9.13
N ASP A 3 -27.34 23.90 -9.89
CA ASP A 3 -26.31 23.11 -10.53
C ASP A 3 -25.55 22.35 -9.44
N ILE A 4 -25.71 21.04 -9.39
CA ILE A 4 -24.96 20.17 -8.47
C ILE A 4 -23.51 20.21 -8.95
N LYS A 5 -22.67 21.02 -8.28
CA LYS A 5 -21.23 21.04 -8.55
C LYS A 5 -20.62 19.72 -8.08
N ILE A 6 -20.16 18.92 -9.02
CA ILE A 6 -19.42 17.69 -8.75
C ILE A 6 -17.96 18.07 -8.55
N TYR A 7 -17.45 17.87 -7.33
CA TYR A 7 -16.03 18.05 -6.99
C TYR A 7 -15.30 16.72 -7.19
N LYS A 8 -14.10 16.79 -7.78
CA LYS A 8 -13.23 15.61 -7.83
C LYS A 8 -12.52 15.47 -6.48
N GLN A 9 -12.46 14.25 -5.93
CA GLN A 9 -11.84 14.00 -4.62
C GLN A 9 -10.39 14.50 -4.55
N LYS A 10 -9.63 14.37 -5.64
CA LYS A 10 -8.25 14.87 -5.72
C LYS A 10 -8.11 16.37 -5.46
N ASP A 11 -9.14 17.16 -5.81
CA ASP A 11 -9.14 18.61 -5.64
C ASP A 11 -9.40 19.01 -4.17
N LEU A 12 -9.88 18.05 -3.35
CA LEU A 12 -10.18 18.22 -1.93
C LEU A 12 -9.04 17.77 -1.01
N VAL A 13 -7.99 17.15 -1.55
CA VAL A 13 -6.83 16.69 -0.79
C VAL A 13 -6.03 17.90 -0.31
N LEU A 14 -5.74 17.94 1.00
CA LEU A 14 -4.93 18.99 1.61
C LEU A 14 -3.45 18.82 1.25
N LYS A 15 -2.87 19.85 0.70
CA LYS A 15 -1.45 19.88 0.33
C LYS A 15 -0.60 20.27 1.54
N VAL A 16 0.24 19.36 2.00
CA VAL A 16 1.23 19.61 3.04
C VAL A 16 2.40 20.39 2.43
N ASN A 17 2.80 21.47 3.07
CA ASN A 17 3.94 22.26 2.63
C ASN A 17 5.24 21.47 2.81
N GLN A 18 5.97 21.30 1.72
CA GLN A 18 7.20 20.50 1.69
C GLN A 18 8.45 21.29 2.16
N ASN A 19 8.30 22.57 2.50
CA ASN A 19 9.40 23.38 3.03
C ASN A 19 9.52 23.11 4.54
N TYR A 20 10.53 22.37 4.94
CA TYR A 20 10.90 22.10 6.32
C TYR A 20 12.42 22.30 6.51
N ASP A 21 12.85 22.41 7.76
CA ASP A 21 14.26 22.54 8.12
C ASP A 21 14.92 21.16 8.19
N PRO A 22 15.75 20.75 7.23
CA PRO A 22 16.35 19.42 7.20
C PRO A 22 17.33 19.19 8.35
N THR A 23 17.79 20.25 9.05
CA THR A 23 18.64 20.09 10.24
C THR A 23 17.85 19.63 11.46
N LYS A 24 16.53 19.87 11.48
CA LYS A 24 15.61 19.44 12.55
C LYS A 24 14.85 18.17 12.21
N LEU A 25 14.62 17.92 10.93
CA LEU A 25 13.91 16.78 10.42
C LEU A 25 14.70 16.15 9.26
N ASP A 26 15.63 15.25 9.57
CA ASP A 26 16.48 14.59 8.59
C ASP A 26 15.74 13.41 7.94
N LEU A 27 14.94 13.69 6.90
CA LEU A 27 14.27 12.67 6.11
C LEU A 27 15.15 12.10 5.00
N ASP A 28 16.13 12.86 4.52
CA ASP A 28 16.98 12.43 3.41
C ASP A 28 17.85 11.23 3.80
N SER A 29 18.25 11.14 5.06
CA SER A 29 18.98 9.97 5.57
C SER A 29 18.18 8.66 5.50
N TRP A 30 16.86 8.74 5.43
CA TRP A 30 15.94 7.60 5.37
C TRP A 30 15.58 7.17 3.93
N ASP A 31 16.09 7.83 2.91
CA ASP A 31 15.75 7.52 1.52
C ASP A 31 16.08 6.06 1.15
N ILE A 32 17.24 5.54 1.61
CA ILE A 32 17.62 4.15 1.33
C ILE A 32 16.65 3.16 1.98
N PHE A 33 16.25 3.45 3.23
CA PHE A 33 15.25 2.64 3.92
C PHE A 33 13.92 2.65 3.18
N LEU A 34 13.47 3.83 2.73
CA LEU A 34 12.23 3.98 1.97
C LEU A 34 12.29 3.25 0.62
N ASP A 35 13.41 3.36 -0.09
CA ASP A 35 13.61 2.65 -1.36
C ASP A 35 13.56 1.13 -1.16
N LYS A 36 14.13 0.63 -0.06
CA LYS A 36 14.09 -0.80 0.26
C LYS A 36 12.72 -1.27 0.73
N LEU A 37 12.02 -0.47 1.55
CA LEU A 37 10.70 -0.79 2.08
C LEU A 37 9.63 -0.79 0.98
N CYS A 38 9.63 0.23 0.15
CA CYS A 38 8.57 0.49 -0.83
C CYS A 38 8.89 -0.05 -2.23
N GLY A 39 10.17 -0.29 -2.53
CA GLY A 39 10.61 -0.70 -3.86
C GLY A 39 10.29 0.38 -4.91
N ASP A 40 9.65 -0.01 -6.00
CA ASP A 40 9.24 0.85 -7.11
C ASP A 40 7.91 1.62 -6.87
N ARG A 41 7.36 1.52 -5.67
CA ARG A 41 6.07 2.15 -5.30
C ARG A 41 6.30 3.57 -4.79
N GLU A 42 6.55 4.51 -5.69
CA GLU A 42 6.86 5.90 -5.33
C GLU A 42 5.76 6.55 -4.48
N TYR A 43 4.49 6.27 -4.78
CA TYR A 43 3.37 6.78 -3.99
C TYR A 43 3.45 6.40 -2.50
N GLN A 44 4.04 5.24 -2.14
CA GLN A 44 4.22 4.85 -0.73
C GLN A 44 5.30 5.70 -0.06
N LYS A 45 6.41 5.97 -0.77
CA LYS A 45 7.49 6.85 -0.29
C LYS A 45 6.98 8.27 -0.07
N GLU A 46 6.27 8.80 -1.06
CA GLU A 46 5.64 10.12 -0.97
C GLU A 46 4.66 10.20 0.18
N THR A 47 3.81 9.18 0.36
CA THR A 47 2.86 9.11 1.48
C THR A 47 3.58 9.19 2.81
N ILE A 48 4.63 8.39 3.01
CA ILE A 48 5.39 8.33 4.25
C ILE A 48 6.05 9.68 4.53
N LYS A 49 6.75 10.27 3.54
CA LYS A 49 7.40 11.57 3.68
C LYS A 49 6.40 12.67 3.99
N ASN A 50 5.30 12.73 3.24
CA ASN A 50 4.23 13.71 3.42
C ASN A 50 3.63 13.66 4.83
N ALA A 51 3.35 12.45 5.32
CA ALA A 51 2.82 12.23 6.65
C ALA A 51 3.80 12.70 7.75
N ILE A 52 5.07 12.38 7.62
CA ILE A 52 6.09 12.77 8.62
C ILE A 52 6.33 14.29 8.58
N ILE A 53 6.37 14.91 7.40
CA ILE A 53 6.49 16.37 7.26
C ILE A 53 5.30 17.06 7.92
N TYR A 54 4.07 16.55 7.69
CA TYR A 54 2.88 17.08 8.33
C TYR A 54 2.98 17.02 9.85
N LEU A 55 3.38 15.88 10.42
CA LEU A 55 3.43 15.68 11.86
C LEU A 55 4.61 16.38 12.53
N ALA A 56 5.78 16.44 11.89
CA ALA A 56 7.05 16.71 12.59
C ALA A 56 7.84 17.92 12.07
N SER A 57 7.40 18.58 10.99
CA SER A 57 8.08 19.80 10.50
C SER A 57 8.04 20.99 11.47
N GLY A 58 7.16 20.92 12.47
CA GLY A 58 6.93 22.03 13.41
C GLY A 58 6.05 23.15 12.84
N ARG A 59 5.62 23.05 11.58
CA ARG A 59 4.75 24.02 10.92
C ARG A 59 3.32 23.96 11.41
N TYR A 60 2.84 22.75 11.69
CA TYR A 60 1.46 22.49 12.08
C TYR A 60 1.40 22.01 13.53
N VAL A 61 0.48 22.58 14.30
CA VAL A 61 0.19 22.19 15.68
C VAL A 61 -1.14 21.43 15.76
N LYS A 62 -2.04 21.73 14.83
CA LYS A 62 -3.35 21.12 14.68
C LYS A 62 -3.79 21.15 13.22
N ILE A 63 -4.76 20.32 12.87
CA ILE A 63 -5.24 20.18 11.49
C ILE A 63 -5.75 21.52 10.92
N GLU A 64 -6.33 22.38 11.74
CA GLU A 64 -6.85 23.66 11.28
C GLU A 64 -5.77 24.57 10.67
N ASN A 65 -4.50 24.45 11.10
CA ASN A 65 -3.41 25.23 10.49
C ASN A 65 -3.21 24.85 9.03
N LEU A 66 -3.26 23.54 8.73
CA LEU A 66 -3.17 23.05 7.36
C LEU A 66 -4.41 23.44 6.53
N VAL A 67 -5.60 23.35 7.12
CA VAL A 67 -6.87 23.74 6.48
C VAL A 67 -6.87 25.23 6.14
N GLU A 68 -6.41 26.09 7.03
CA GLU A 68 -6.30 27.54 6.79
C GLU A 68 -5.38 27.84 5.61
N GLU A 69 -4.20 27.21 5.56
CA GLU A 69 -3.24 27.36 4.50
C GLU A 69 -3.82 26.90 3.14
N ASN A 70 -4.47 25.72 3.13
CA ASN A 70 -5.07 25.18 1.92
C ASN A 70 -6.30 25.95 1.45
N TYR A 71 -7.18 26.37 2.37
CA TYR A 71 -8.37 27.13 2.02
C TYR A 71 -8.02 28.47 1.33
N GLN A 72 -6.95 29.13 1.76
CA GLN A 72 -6.45 30.38 1.15
C GLN A 72 -5.94 30.18 -0.28
N ASN A 73 -5.37 29.01 -0.59
CA ASN A 73 -4.67 28.74 -1.83
C ASN A 73 -5.40 27.78 -2.79
N ASN A 74 -6.56 27.25 -2.41
CA ASN A 74 -7.31 26.28 -3.22
C ASN A 74 -8.74 26.79 -3.50
N ILE A 75 -8.99 27.19 -4.74
CA ILE A 75 -10.28 27.71 -5.20
C ILE A 75 -11.39 26.66 -5.05
N GLU A 76 -11.11 25.38 -5.29
CA GLU A 76 -12.12 24.33 -5.19
C GLU A 76 -12.63 24.15 -3.75
N LEU A 77 -11.75 24.32 -2.77
CA LEU A 77 -12.16 24.32 -1.36
C LEU A 77 -13.01 25.55 -1.02
N GLN A 78 -12.69 26.73 -1.56
CA GLN A 78 -13.47 27.95 -1.36
C GLN A 78 -14.85 27.87 -2.06
N VAL A 79 -14.95 27.12 -3.15
CA VAL A 79 -16.22 26.90 -3.84
C VAL A 79 -17.06 25.84 -3.11
N LYS A 80 -16.43 24.81 -2.52
CA LYS A 80 -17.14 23.75 -1.77
C LYS A 80 -17.67 24.27 -0.44
N TYR A 81 -16.88 25.06 0.29
CA TYR A 81 -17.23 25.58 1.60
C TYR A 81 -17.45 27.08 1.55
N ASN A 82 -18.58 27.54 2.10
CA ASN A 82 -18.95 28.97 2.08
C ASN A 82 -17.97 29.86 2.85
N SER A 83 -17.25 29.30 3.81
CA SER A 83 -16.24 29.99 4.61
C SER A 83 -15.26 29.01 5.24
N LEU A 84 -14.11 29.51 5.70
CA LEU A 84 -13.15 28.74 6.48
C LEU A 84 -13.79 28.18 7.77
N ALA A 85 -14.66 28.95 8.41
CA ALA A 85 -15.39 28.51 9.61
C ALA A 85 -16.35 27.35 9.30
N ASP A 86 -16.96 27.37 8.14
CA ASP A 86 -17.80 26.28 7.63
C ASP A 86 -16.97 25.04 7.38
N TYR A 87 -15.82 25.16 6.69
CA TYR A 87 -14.92 24.03 6.47
C TYR A 87 -14.47 23.37 7.78
N LYS A 88 -14.07 24.16 8.78
CA LYS A 88 -13.60 23.64 10.07
C LYS A 88 -14.63 22.81 10.83
N LYS A 89 -15.93 23.04 10.62
CA LYS A 89 -17.01 22.24 11.22
C LYS A 89 -17.05 20.80 10.71
N HIS A 90 -16.52 20.57 9.52
CA HIS A 90 -16.52 19.25 8.89
C HIS A 90 -15.26 18.43 9.18
N LEU A 91 -14.34 18.95 10.00
CA LEU A 91 -13.15 18.22 10.41
C LEU A 91 -13.49 17.09 11.38
N GLN A 92 -12.83 15.97 11.23
CA GLN A 92 -13.11 14.76 12.01
C GLN A 92 -12.64 14.90 13.47
N LEU A 93 -11.40 15.36 13.67
CA LEU A 93 -10.81 15.62 15.00
C LEU A 93 -10.24 17.04 15.06
N PRO A 94 -11.09 18.06 15.20
CA PRO A 94 -10.62 19.43 15.35
C PRO A 94 -9.78 19.58 16.63
N ASN A 95 -8.88 20.57 16.63
CA ASN A 95 -7.92 20.86 17.71
C ASN A 95 -6.85 19.77 17.95
N LYS A 96 -6.71 18.77 17.10
CA LYS A 96 -5.65 17.76 17.14
C LYS A 96 -4.76 17.86 15.91
N LEU A 97 -3.50 17.46 16.05
CA LEU A 97 -2.61 17.23 14.91
C LEU A 97 -2.95 15.86 14.33
N PHE A 98 -4.06 15.82 13.62
CA PHE A 98 -4.66 14.62 13.03
C PHE A 98 -4.87 14.83 11.54
N ALA A 99 -4.67 13.79 10.76
CA ALA A 99 -5.06 13.75 9.34
C ALA A 99 -5.32 12.32 8.89
N ASN A 100 -6.06 12.17 7.81
CA ASN A 100 -6.29 10.90 7.16
C ASN A 100 -5.46 10.76 5.89
N ILE A 101 -5.14 9.52 5.56
CA ILE A 101 -4.45 9.08 4.35
C ILE A 101 -5.36 8.11 3.63
N ASP A 102 -5.71 8.45 2.38
CA ASP A 102 -6.56 7.62 1.52
C ASP A 102 -5.70 6.81 0.55
N LEU A 103 -5.51 5.53 0.87
CA LEU A 103 -4.78 4.59 0.03
C LEU A 103 -5.70 3.45 -0.40
N ALA A 104 -5.83 3.27 -1.70
CA ALA A 104 -6.63 2.19 -2.27
C ALA A 104 -6.34 0.84 -1.62
N THR A 105 -7.38 0.03 -1.42
CA THR A 105 -7.22 -1.31 -0.88
C THR A 105 -6.29 -2.12 -1.78
N GLY A 106 -5.31 -2.81 -1.18
CA GLY A 106 -4.28 -3.52 -1.93
C GLY A 106 -3.05 -2.68 -2.30
N ALA A 107 -3.06 -1.36 -2.08
CA ALA A 107 -1.91 -0.48 -2.31
C ALA A 107 -0.81 -0.60 -1.25
N GLY A 108 -0.94 -1.50 -0.27
CA GLY A 108 0.09 -1.78 0.73
C GLY A 108 0.12 -0.80 1.90
N LYS A 109 -1.02 -0.41 2.44
CA LYS A 109 -1.15 0.43 3.65
C LYS A 109 -0.22 0.00 4.79
N SER A 110 -0.09 -1.30 5.05
CA SER A 110 0.75 -1.83 6.12
C SER A 110 2.24 -1.46 5.98
N TYR A 111 2.77 -1.35 4.77
CA TYR A 111 4.14 -0.88 4.54
C TYR A 111 4.29 0.60 4.89
N VAL A 112 3.28 1.41 4.54
CA VAL A 112 3.27 2.85 4.85
C VAL A 112 3.18 3.07 6.35
N ILE A 113 2.27 2.36 7.03
CA ILE A 113 2.11 2.42 8.50
C ILE A 113 3.42 2.05 9.19
N TYR A 114 4.04 0.93 8.80
CA TYR A 114 5.33 0.50 9.34
C TYR A 114 6.44 1.51 9.07
N GLY A 115 6.52 2.04 7.85
CA GLY A 115 7.53 3.02 7.46
C GLY A 115 7.47 4.31 8.30
N ILE A 116 6.27 4.84 8.51
CA ILE A 116 6.06 6.02 9.37
C ILE A 116 6.46 5.69 10.81
N ALA A 117 6.04 4.55 11.34
CA ALA A 117 6.36 4.12 12.70
C ALA A 117 7.88 3.99 12.89
N GLN A 118 8.56 3.28 12.00
CA GLN A 118 10.02 3.06 12.06
C GLN A 118 10.80 4.38 11.99
N ILE A 119 10.43 5.28 11.08
CA ILE A 119 11.14 6.55 10.90
C ILE A 119 10.91 7.48 12.10
N MET A 120 9.68 7.59 12.60
CA MET A 120 9.37 8.44 13.75
C MET A 120 10.09 7.98 15.03
N LEU A 121 10.20 6.66 15.25
CA LEU A 121 11.00 6.07 16.32
C LEU A 121 12.49 6.29 16.08
N GLY A 122 12.95 6.08 14.85
CA GLY A 122 14.36 6.21 14.49
C GLY A 122 14.90 7.63 14.60
N LEU A 123 14.11 8.60 14.21
CA LEU A 123 14.42 10.02 14.42
C LEU A 123 14.30 10.45 15.90
N GLY A 124 13.69 9.60 16.74
CA GLY A 124 13.45 9.90 18.15
C GLY A 124 12.41 11.00 18.36
N LEU A 125 11.50 11.18 17.41
CA LEU A 125 10.38 12.10 17.50
C LEU A 125 9.30 11.57 18.47
N VAL A 126 9.19 10.24 18.54
CA VAL A 126 8.32 9.54 19.47
C VAL A 126 9.08 8.42 20.17
N ASP A 127 8.59 8.03 21.34
CA ASP A 127 9.16 6.93 22.13
C ASP A 127 8.42 5.61 21.89
N LYS A 128 7.14 5.67 21.54
CA LYS A 128 6.27 4.50 21.31
C LYS A 128 5.32 4.74 20.15
N VAL A 129 4.90 3.67 19.54
CA VAL A 129 3.85 3.70 18.50
C VAL A 129 2.71 2.80 18.91
N LEU A 130 1.49 3.29 18.77
CA LEU A 130 0.25 2.55 18.94
C LEU A 130 -0.48 2.46 17.61
N VAL A 131 -0.64 1.25 17.09
CA VAL A 131 -1.41 0.97 15.87
C VAL A 131 -2.74 0.36 16.28
N LEU A 132 -3.82 1.04 15.99
CA LEU A 132 -5.18 0.60 16.29
C LEU A 132 -5.88 0.11 15.02
N CYS A 133 -6.63 -0.97 15.15
CA CYS A 133 -7.42 -1.54 14.04
C CYS A 133 -8.79 -2.02 14.56
N PRO A 134 -9.79 -2.20 13.66
CA PRO A 134 -11.16 -2.51 14.09
C PRO A 134 -11.38 -3.97 14.50
N SER A 135 -10.49 -4.90 14.15
CA SER A 135 -10.75 -6.33 14.38
C SER A 135 -9.49 -7.15 14.66
N LEU A 136 -9.66 -8.27 15.37
CA LEU A 136 -8.60 -9.26 15.67
C LEU A 136 -7.93 -9.82 14.40
N THR A 137 -8.68 -9.96 13.32
CA THR A 137 -8.13 -10.47 12.05
C THR A 137 -7.16 -9.48 11.42
N ILE A 138 -7.47 -8.19 11.45
CA ILE A 138 -6.57 -7.14 10.96
C ILE A 138 -5.36 -7.01 11.87
N GLU A 139 -5.56 -7.06 13.19
CA GLU A 139 -4.48 -7.05 14.20
C GLU A 139 -3.47 -8.17 13.92
N SER A 140 -3.94 -9.42 13.77
CA SER A 140 -3.07 -10.56 13.46
C SER A 140 -2.29 -10.35 12.15
N GLY A 141 -2.96 -9.89 11.08
CA GLY A 141 -2.33 -9.64 9.79
C GLY A 141 -1.28 -8.51 9.83
N LEU A 142 -1.55 -7.43 10.55
CA LEU A 142 -0.61 -6.33 10.74
C LEU A 142 0.59 -6.78 11.59
N THR A 143 0.34 -7.52 12.67
CA THR A 143 1.38 -8.05 13.55
C THR A 143 2.34 -8.95 12.79
N GLU A 144 1.83 -9.95 12.07
CA GLU A 144 2.64 -10.85 11.24
C GLU A 144 3.46 -10.08 10.19
N LYS A 145 2.84 -9.07 9.54
CA LYS A 145 3.52 -8.25 8.56
C LYS A 145 4.64 -7.42 9.18
N PHE A 146 4.38 -6.80 10.33
CA PHE A 146 5.37 -5.95 11.00
C PHE A 146 6.51 -6.78 11.60
N GLU A 147 6.23 -7.97 12.16
CA GLU A 147 7.26 -8.93 12.58
C GLU A 147 8.16 -9.32 11.41
N SER A 148 7.58 -9.59 10.23
CA SER A 148 8.34 -9.88 9.00
C SER A 148 9.21 -8.70 8.57
N LEU A 149 8.70 -7.47 8.59
CA LEU A 149 9.45 -6.28 8.19
C LEU A 149 10.55 -5.94 9.21
N SER A 150 10.23 -5.97 10.50
CA SER A 150 11.21 -5.72 11.57
C SER A 150 12.27 -6.82 11.64
N GLY A 151 11.96 -8.06 11.24
CA GLY A 151 12.89 -9.18 11.15
C GLY A 151 13.82 -9.16 9.93
N SER A 152 13.51 -8.36 8.91
CA SER A 152 14.28 -8.34 7.66
C SER A 152 15.65 -7.70 7.84
N SER A 153 16.73 -8.49 7.67
CA SER A 153 18.10 -8.00 7.73
C SER A 153 18.40 -6.99 6.62
N GLU A 154 17.86 -7.20 5.43
CA GLU A 154 18.05 -6.29 4.30
C GLU A 154 17.46 -4.91 4.61
N LEU A 155 16.29 -4.87 5.25
CA LEU A 155 15.66 -3.62 5.62
C LEU A 155 16.39 -2.94 6.79
N LYS A 156 16.81 -3.71 7.79
CA LYS A 156 17.57 -3.21 8.93
C LYS A 156 18.90 -2.53 8.52
N ASN A 157 19.59 -3.13 7.57
CA ASN A 157 20.87 -2.60 7.07
C ASN A 157 20.74 -1.27 6.32
N THR A 158 19.51 -0.86 5.97
CA THR A 158 19.25 0.43 5.32
C THR A 158 18.81 1.52 6.29
N ILE A 159 18.62 1.18 7.56
CA ILE A 159 18.28 2.17 8.59
C ILE A 159 19.53 3.00 8.91
N PRO A 160 19.42 4.34 9.00
CA PRO A 160 20.54 5.22 9.27
C PRO A 160 21.29 4.86 10.57
N ASP A 161 22.63 5.01 10.56
CA ASP A 161 23.45 4.63 11.71
C ASP A 161 23.18 5.45 12.96
N ASN A 162 22.76 6.69 12.81
CA ASN A 162 22.37 7.61 13.87
C ASN A 162 20.94 7.42 14.37
N ALA A 163 20.18 6.46 13.81
CA ALA A 163 18.81 6.20 14.22
C ALA A 163 18.74 5.75 15.69
N LYS A 164 17.86 6.39 16.48
CA LYS A 164 17.68 6.10 17.91
C LYS A 164 17.02 4.74 18.17
N CYS A 165 16.19 4.27 17.23
CA CYS A 165 15.57 2.95 17.27
C CYS A 165 15.76 2.26 15.91
N LYS A 166 16.58 1.20 15.88
CA LYS A 166 16.83 0.40 14.66
C LYS A 166 15.98 -0.87 14.61
N ASN A 167 15.56 -1.38 15.76
CA ASN A 167 14.87 -2.65 15.89
C ASN A 167 13.64 -2.48 16.80
N PRO A 168 12.52 -1.96 16.30
CA PRO A 168 11.30 -1.89 17.10
C PRO A 168 10.79 -3.29 17.38
N SER A 169 10.39 -3.55 18.63
CA SER A 169 9.68 -4.78 18.94
C SER A 169 8.21 -4.62 18.60
N ILE A 170 7.64 -5.66 17.99
CA ILE A 170 6.22 -5.71 17.69
C ILE A 170 5.52 -6.40 18.85
N VAL A 171 4.64 -5.70 19.52
CA VAL A 171 3.95 -6.18 20.73
C VAL A 171 2.44 -5.91 20.63
N ASN A 172 1.67 -6.54 21.49
CA ASN A 172 0.27 -6.23 21.72
C ASN A 172 0.05 -5.73 23.16
N ALA A 173 -1.12 -5.24 23.48
CA ALA A 173 -1.43 -4.69 24.79
C ALA A 173 -1.60 -5.70 25.92
N ASN A 174 -1.31 -6.99 25.70
CA ASN A 174 -1.20 -7.98 26.76
C ASN A 174 0.09 -7.81 27.59
N VAL A 175 1.02 -6.98 27.10
CA VAL A 175 2.24 -6.61 27.80
C VAL A 175 2.37 -5.09 27.84
N THR A 176 3.00 -4.57 28.89
CA THR A 176 3.27 -3.13 28.99
C THR A 176 4.26 -2.70 27.89
N VAL A 177 3.84 -1.70 27.11
CA VAL A 177 4.60 -1.18 25.98
C VAL A 177 5.73 -0.27 26.46
N LYS A 178 6.96 -0.54 26.06
CA LYS A 178 8.13 0.25 26.40
C LYS A 178 8.59 1.15 25.24
N ASN A 179 9.57 2.00 25.51
CA ASN A 179 10.19 2.84 24.47
C ASN A 179 10.85 1.97 23.39
N GLY A 180 10.64 2.31 22.14
CA GLY A 180 11.08 1.57 20.97
C GLY A 180 10.10 0.50 20.49
N ASP A 181 8.92 0.37 21.08
CA ASP A 181 7.91 -0.61 20.66
C ASP A 181 6.92 -0.05 19.66
N ILE A 182 6.46 -0.94 18.79
CA ILE A 182 5.24 -0.76 17.99
C ILE A 182 4.19 -1.72 18.56
N CYS A 183 3.20 -1.16 19.25
CA CYS A 183 2.06 -1.90 19.78
C CYS A 183 0.98 -1.98 18.70
N VAL A 184 0.60 -3.19 18.30
CA VAL A 184 -0.52 -3.42 17.37
C VAL A 184 -1.67 -4.02 18.15
N GLU A 185 -2.82 -3.36 18.11
CA GLU A 185 -3.95 -3.76 18.94
C GLU A 185 -5.28 -3.47 18.26
N ASN A 186 -6.29 -4.27 18.55
CA ASN A 186 -7.65 -3.93 18.16
C ASN A 186 -8.28 -2.94 19.14
N ILE A 187 -9.31 -2.25 18.68
CA ILE A 187 -9.96 -1.18 19.45
C ILE A 187 -10.53 -1.65 20.81
N HIS A 188 -10.87 -2.93 20.95
CA HIS A 188 -11.43 -3.44 22.20
C HIS A 188 -10.43 -3.38 23.36
N ALA A 189 -9.11 -3.42 23.07
CA ALA A 189 -8.07 -3.33 24.09
C ALA A 189 -8.00 -1.97 24.80
N VAL A 190 -8.56 -0.91 24.21
CA VAL A 190 -8.57 0.44 24.84
C VAL A 190 -9.63 0.58 25.93
N TYR A 191 -10.46 -0.45 26.15
CA TYR A 191 -11.49 -0.41 27.16
C TYR A 191 -10.92 -0.81 28.52
N SER A 192 -11.19 0.00 29.54
CA SER A 192 -10.71 -0.23 30.92
C SER A 192 -11.11 -1.60 31.52
N THR A 193 -12.14 -2.25 30.97
CA THR A 193 -12.63 -3.54 31.42
C THR A 193 -11.88 -4.74 30.85
N THR A 194 -10.96 -4.53 29.91
CA THR A 194 -10.29 -5.64 29.19
C THR A 194 -9.04 -6.14 29.89
N GLY A 195 -8.55 -5.47 30.94
CA GLY A 195 -7.28 -5.80 31.58
C GLY A 195 -6.04 -5.58 30.72
N SER A 196 -6.17 -4.85 29.60
CA SER A 196 -5.04 -4.54 28.73
C SER A 196 -4.06 -3.57 29.39
N SER A 197 -2.81 -3.53 28.89
CA SER A 197 -1.78 -2.62 29.38
C SER A 197 -1.83 -1.22 28.75
N ILE A 198 -2.87 -0.89 27.99
CA ILE A 198 -2.98 0.40 27.28
C ILE A 198 -2.86 1.58 28.24
N GLU A 199 -3.55 1.53 29.36
CA GLU A 199 -3.48 2.62 30.34
C GLU A 199 -2.08 2.77 30.93
N ASP A 200 -1.47 1.68 31.37
CA ASP A 200 -0.11 1.67 31.93
C ASP A 200 0.96 2.06 30.92
N SER A 201 0.70 1.81 29.65
CA SER A 201 1.65 2.04 28.56
C SER A 201 1.63 3.47 28.01
N PHE A 202 0.48 4.14 28.02
CA PHE A 202 0.27 5.37 27.25
C PHE A 202 -0.29 6.54 28.05
N LYS A 203 -0.95 6.32 29.20
CA LYS A 203 -1.52 7.40 30.02
C LYS A 203 -0.44 8.41 30.44
N ASN A 204 -0.69 9.68 30.26
CA ASN A 204 0.24 10.79 30.51
C ASN A 204 1.53 10.77 29.69
N GLN A 205 1.59 10.04 28.56
CA GLN A 205 2.78 9.91 27.70
C GLN A 205 2.54 10.33 26.25
N GLY A 206 1.32 10.78 25.91
CA GLY A 206 0.88 11.00 24.52
C GLY A 206 1.66 12.04 23.72
N GLU A 207 2.36 12.96 24.38
CA GLU A 207 3.26 13.92 23.70
C GLU A 207 4.39 13.22 22.89
N ARG A 208 4.75 12.00 23.30
CA ARG A 208 5.80 11.20 22.69
C ARG A 208 5.30 9.86 22.14
N VAL A 209 4.01 9.80 21.83
CA VAL A 209 3.35 8.63 21.24
C VAL A 209 2.80 8.98 19.88
N LEU A 210 3.04 8.10 18.90
CA LEU A 210 2.40 8.14 17.59
C LEU A 210 1.24 7.16 17.58
N VAL A 211 0.05 7.63 17.25
CA VAL A 211 -1.14 6.77 17.08
C VAL A 211 -1.48 6.66 15.60
N LEU A 212 -1.48 5.44 15.08
CA LEU A 212 -1.80 5.12 13.69
C LEU A 212 -3.07 4.26 13.68
N ASN A 213 -4.10 4.72 12.98
CA ASN A 213 -5.41 4.07 12.98
C ASN A 213 -5.64 3.45 11.60
N ASP A 214 -5.58 2.12 11.49
CA ASP A 214 -5.94 1.42 10.25
C ASP A 214 -7.46 1.30 10.12
N GLU A 215 -7.95 1.40 8.89
CA GLU A 215 -9.37 1.50 8.55
C GLU A 215 -10.11 2.61 9.34
N SER A 216 -9.51 3.79 9.36
CA SER A 216 -9.96 4.96 10.15
C SER A 216 -11.39 5.43 9.84
N HIS A 217 -11.97 5.01 8.72
CA HIS A 217 -13.39 5.31 8.44
C HIS A 217 -14.34 4.76 9.50
N HIS A 218 -13.94 3.73 10.27
CA HIS A 218 -14.72 3.25 11.42
C HIS A 218 -14.81 4.23 12.57
N ILE A 219 -13.83 5.07 12.75
CA ILE A 219 -13.82 6.08 13.82
C ILE A 219 -14.95 7.11 13.62
N PHE A 220 -15.34 7.34 12.35
CA PHE A 220 -16.16 8.48 11.96
C PHE A 220 -17.53 8.09 11.39
N ASN A 221 -17.73 6.84 10.96
CA ASN A 221 -19.01 6.39 10.46
C ASN A 221 -19.95 6.06 11.62
N ALA A 222 -21.01 6.86 11.78
CA ALA A 222 -22.04 6.60 12.77
C ALA A 222 -22.87 5.37 12.34
N ILE A 223 -22.73 4.26 13.06
CA ILE A 223 -23.69 3.18 12.94
C ILE A 223 -24.94 3.58 13.70
N SER A 224 -26.05 3.80 13.01
CA SER A 224 -27.35 4.07 13.61
C SER A 224 -27.85 2.81 14.32
N GLY A 225 -27.85 2.84 15.67
CA GLY A 225 -28.41 1.78 16.51
C GLY A 225 -27.72 1.64 17.86
N ASN A 226 -28.43 1.01 18.80
CA ASN A 226 -27.90 0.62 20.13
C ASN A 226 -27.11 -0.71 20.08
N THR A 227 -26.47 -1.03 18.97
CA THR A 227 -25.64 -2.22 18.79
C THR A 227 -24.28 -2.06 19.50
N GLY A 228 -23.62 -3.16 19.84
CA GLY A 228 -22.28 -3.14 20.45
C GLY A 228 -21.28 -2.35 19.62
N GLU A 229 -21.32 -2.48 18.28
CA GLU A 229 -20.45 -1.79 17.34
C GLU A 229 -20.58 -0.26 17.37
N ALA A 230 -21.79 0.27 17.49
CA ALA A 230 -22.00 1.73 17.61
C ALA A 230 -21.38 2.31 18.90
N LYS A 231 -21.38 1.54 19.99
CA LYS A 231 -20.73 1.91 21.25
C LYS A 231 -19.20 1.88 21.11
N ASP A 232 -18.67 0.94 20.36
CA ASP A 232 -17.23 0.76 20.17
C ASP A 232 -16.61 1.87 19.31
N ILE A 233 -17.30 2.30 18.26
CA ILE A 233 -16.89 3.44 17.44
C ILE A 233 -16.83 4.73 18.27
N LYS A 234 -17.86 5.01 19.06
CA LYS A 234 -17.86 6.17 19.94
C LYS A 234 -16.68 6.16 20.90
N ARG A 235 -16.36 5.02 21.48
CA ARG A 235 -15.24 4.84 22.41
C ARG A 235 -13.88 5.04 21.73
N TRP A 236 -13.73 4.63 20.47
CA TRP A 236 -12.48 4.85 19.70
C TRP A 236 -12.21 6.35 19.58
N LYS A 237 -13.18 7.11 19.13
CA LYS A 237 -13.04 8.57 19.07
C LYS A 237 -12.78 9.19 20.43
N GLU A 238 -13.53 8.77 21.46
CA GLU A 238 -13.33 9.23 22.84
C GLU A 238 -11.91 8.94 23.33
N PHE A 239 -11.36 7.78 23.05
CA PHE A 239 -9.97 7.45 23.40
C PHE A 239 -8.94 8.38 22.77
N LEU A 240 -9.09 8.68 21.47
CA LEU A 240 -8.15 9.55 20.74
C LEU A 240 -8.16 11.00 21.27
N ILE A 241 -9.30 11.48 21.76
CA ILE A 241 -9.43 12.84 22.27
C ILE A 241 -9.28 12.93 23.79
N ASN A 242 -9.15 11.83 24.51
CA ASN A 242 -9.08 11.76 25.96
C ASN A 242 -7.85 12.53 26.47
N PRO A 243 -8.04 13.56 27.34
CA PRO A 243 -6.96 14.37 27.87
C PRO A 243 -5.96 13.60 28.75
N ASP A 244 -6.35 12.46 29.33
CA ASP A 244 -5.45 11.63 30.13
C ASP A 244 -4.32 11.03 29.30
N TYR A 245 -4.57 10.76 28.04
CA TYR A 245 -3.55 10.29 27.10
C TYR A 245 -2.87 11.45 26.40
N ASN A 246 -3.61 12.48 26.03
CA ASN A 246 -3.14 13.69 25.32
C ASN A 246 -2.23 13.38 24.12
N PHE A 247 -2.67 12.49 23.24
CA PHE A 247 -1.92 12.13 22.04
C PHE A 247 -1.64 13.35 21.16
N LYS A 248 -0.37 13.53 20.79
CA LYS A 248 0.08 14.63 19.93
C LYS A 248 0.04 14.25 18.45
N TYR A 249 0.52 13.07 18.09
CA TYR A 249 0.66 12.63 16.71
C TYR A 249 -0.37 11.56 16.39
N ILE A 250 -1.32 11.85 15.51
CA ILE A 250 -2.39 10.93 15.16
C ILE A 250 -2.58 10.89 13.65
N LEU A 251 -2.59 9.71 13.04
CA LEU A 251 -2.93 9.51 11.63
C LEU A 251 -4.00 8.44 11.49
N GLY A 252 -4.86 8.62 10.49
CA GLY A 252 -5.80 7.62 10.02
C GLY A 252 -5.41 7.11 8.64
N PHE A 253 -5.64 5.83 8.39
CA PHE A 253 -5.42 5.18 7.10
C PHE A 253 -6.70 4.49 6.68
N THR A 254 -7.11 4.71 5.45
CA THR A 254 -8.28 4.03 4.90
C THR A 254 -8.14 3.90 3.37
N GLY A 255 -8.78 2.92 2.78
CA GLY A 255 -8.98 2.84 1.33
C GLY A 255 -10.39 3.23 0.92
N THR A 256 -11.18 3.70 1.89
CA THR A 256 -12.58 4.05 1.75
C THR A 256 -12.88 5.30 2.57
N ALA A 257 -12.29 6.43 2.17
CA ALA A 257 -12.34 7.71 2.87
C ALA A 257 -13.71 8.41 2.74
N TYR A 258 -14.78 7.70 3.08
CA TYR A 258 -16.15 8.22 3.00
C TYR A 258 -16.87 8.10 4.34
N HIS A 259 -17.60 9.14 4.68
CA HIS A 259 -18.65 9.14 5.68
C HIS A 259 -19.98 9.15 4.92
N ASP A 260 -20.73 8.05 4.96
CA ASP A 260 -21.87 7.81 4.07
C ASP A 260 -21.46 8.01 2.60
N ASN A 261 -21.88 9.09 1.97
CA ASN A 261 -21.57 9.45 0.60
C ASN A 261 -20.65 10.68 0.47
N GLU A 262 -20.16 11.23 1.59
CA GLU A 262 -19.27 12.38 1.61
C GLU A 262 -17.82 11.94 1.78
N TYR A 263 -16.94 12.52 0.97
CA TYR A 263 -15.50 12.29 1.07
C TYR A 263 -14.93 13.04 2.27
N PHE A 264 -13.98 12.44 2.99
CA PHE A 264 -13.34 13.05 4.16
C PHE A 264 -12.67 14.38 3.83
N ASN A 265 -12.71 15.31 4.79
CA ASN A 265 -12.27 16.69 4.61
C ASN A 265 -10.85 16.96 5.15
N ASP A 266 -10.18 15.94 5.70
CA ASP A 266 -8.88 15.99 6.35
C ASP A 266 -7.86 15.01 5.74
N ILE A 267 -8.00 14.76 4.45
CA ILE A 267 -7.08 13.90 3.68
C ILE A 267 -5.85 14.70 3.29
N ILE A 268 -4.66 14.23 3.68
CA ILE A 268 -3.37 14.86 3.32
C ILE A 268 -2.63 14.15 2.19
N TYR A 269 -3.01 12.92 1.87
CA TYR A 269 -2.49 12.17 0.74
C TYR A 269 -3.54 11.20 0.22
N ARG A 270 -3.59 11.06 -1.10
CA ARG A 270 -4.51 10.15 -1.77
C ARG A 270 -3.82 9.37 -2.86
N TYR A 271 -4.03 8.07 -2.87
CA TYR A 271 -3.72 7.18 -3.98
C TYR A 271 -4.98 6.39 -4.30
N SER A 272 -5.68 6.82 -5.33
CA SER A 272 -7.00 6.34 -5.67
C SER A 272 -6.99 4.89 -6.18
N LEU A 273 -8.14 4.24 -6.13
CA LEU A 273 -8.32 2.91 -6.71
C LEU A 273 -7.98 2.90 -8.21
N ARG A 274 -8.29 3.99 -8.90
CA ARG A 274 -7.96 4.18 -10.30
C ARG A 274 -6.44 4.21 -10.52
N GLU A 275 -5.72 5.04 -9.78
CA GLU A 275 -4.25 5.08 -9.86
C GLU A 275 -3.63 3.72 -9.56
N ALA A 276 -4.21 2.97 -8.62
CA ALA A 276 -3.79 1.62 -8.31
C ALA A 276 -4.03 0.62 -9.47
N ILE A 277 -5.14 0.76 -10.20
CA ILE A 277 -5.43 -0.02 -11.41
C ILE A 277 -4.44 0.35 -12.52
N GLU A 278 -4.23 1.62 -12.78
CA GLU A 278 -3.31 2.13 -13.80
C GLU A 278 -1.86 1.76 -13.52
N GLY A 279 -1.45 1.86 -12.26
CA GLY A 279 -0.14 1.41 -11.76
C GLY A 279 0.02 -0.10 -11.69
N LYS A 280 -0.99 -0.89 -12.08
CA LYS A 280 -1.03 -2.37 -12.04
C LYS A 280 -0.79 -2.96 -10.64
N ILE A 281 -1.03 -2.17 -9.61
CA ILE A 281 -0.93 -2.59 -8.21
C ILE A 281 -2.07 -3.54 -7.85
N VAL A 282 -3.22 -3.33 -8.50
CA VAL A 282 -4.43 -4.15 -8.34
C VAL A 282 -4.92 -4.67 -9.70
N LYS A 283 -5.88 -5.60 -9.69
CA LYS A 283 -6.49 -6.14 -10.91
C LYS A 283 -7.20 -5.04 -11.70
N ASN A 284 -7.27 -5.21 -13.01
CA ASN A 284 -8.14 -4.40 -13.85
C ASN A 284 -9.60 -4.86 -13.69
N ILE A 285 -10.55 -3.96 -13.91
CA ILE A 285 -11.98 -4.24 -13.82
C ILE A 285 -12.55 -4.38 -15.23
N GLU A 286 -13.27 -5.49 -15.46
CA GLU A 286 -14.03 -5.70 -16.66
C GLU A 286 -15.54 -5.75 -16.31
N TYR A 287 -16.29 -4.79 -16.82
CA TYR A 287 -17.72 -4.76 -16.60
C TYR A 287 -18.47 -5.56 -17.66
N VAL A 288 -19.37 -6.44 -17.21
CA VAL A 288 -20.37 -7.03 -18.09
C VAL A 288 -21.48 -6.01 -18.25
N GLN A 289 -21.52 -5.37 -19.42
CA GLN A 289 -22.35 -4.17 -19.67
C GLN A 289 -23.88 -4.42 -19.70
N LYS A 290 -24.33 -5.63 -19.96
CA LYS A 290 -25.76 -5.97 -19.91
C LYS A 290 -25.95 -7.37 -19.33
N ASP A 291 -26.73 -7.46 -18.26
CA ASP A 291 -27.37 -8.71 -17.89
C ASP A 291 -28.67 -8.81 -18.67
N ASP A 292 -28.60 -9.33 -19.89
CA ASP A 292 -29.75 -9.61 -20.77
C ASP A 292 -30.37 -10.99 -20.48
N SER A 293 -30.11 -11.53 -19.29
CA SER A 293 -30.68 -12.82 -18.87
C SER A 293 -32.20 -12.74 -18.68
N SER A 294 -32.93 -13.62 -19.35
CA SER A 294 -34.39 -13.72 -19.29
C SER A 294 -34.90 -14.34 -17.98
N GLY A 295 -34.01 -14.85 -17.13
CA GLY A 295 -34.33 -15.46 -15.84
C GLY A 295 -33.14 -15.94 -15.05
N ILE A 296 -33.41 -16.37 -13.79
CA ILE A 296 -32.39 -16.79 -12.81
C ILE A 296 -31.44 -17.87 -13.34
N ASN A 297 -31.96 -18.86 -14.04
CA ASN A 297 -31.16 -19.96 -14.57
C ASN A 297 -30.18 -19.49 -15.63
N GLU A 298 -30.57 -18.58 -16.51
CA GLU A 298 -29.71 -18.02 -17.52
C GLU A 298 -28.60 -17.15 -16.89
N LYS A 299 -28.95 -16.38 -15.84
CA LYS A 299 -27.99 -15.62 -15.05
C LYS A 299 -26.96 -16.53 -14.39
N PHE A 300 -27.39 -17.60 -13.74
CA PHE A 300 -26.47 -18.61 -13.20
C PHE A 300 -25.60 -19.25 -14.28
N GLN A 301 -26.13 -19.53 -15.46
CA GLN A 301 -25.35 -20.10 -16.55
C GLN A 301 -24.22 -19.16 -16.99
N LYS A 302 -24.50 -17.86 -17.15
CA LYS A 302 -23.50 -16.86 -17.48
C LYS A 302 -22.43 -16.73 -16.41
N ILE A 303 -22.83 -16.64 -15.13
CA ILE A 303 -21.93 -16.56 -13.98
C ILE A 303 -21.04 -17.81 -13.92
N TYR A 304 -21.63 -18.98 -14.12
CA TYR A 304 -20.91 -20.25 -14.13
C TYR A 304 -19.91 -20.32 -15.28
N GLN A 305 -20.30 -19.91 -16.48
CA GLN A 305 -19.42 -19.89 -17.65
C GLN A 305 -18.21 -18.98 -17.40
N ASN A 306 -18.45 -17.77 -16.92
CA ASN A 306 -17.36 -16.85 -16.58
C ASN A 306 -16.42 -17.40 -15.48
N HIS A 307 -16.98 -18.12 -14.50
CA HIS A 307 -16.18 -18.80 -13.49
C HIS A 307 -15.28 -19.86 -14.13
N GLN A 308 -15.84 -20.70 -15.03
CA GLN A 308 -15.10 -21.75 -15.74
C GLN A 308 -14.00 -21.16 -16.65
N ASP A 309 -14.28 -20.05 -17.31
CA ASP A 309 -13.30 -19.35 -18.14
C ASP A 309 -12.14 -18.78 -17.28
N ASN A 310 -12.45 -18.26 -16.09
CA ASN A 310 -11.41 -17.85 -15.12
C ASN A 310 -10.60 -19.07 -14.63
N VAL A 311 -11.22 -20.20 -14.36
CA VAL A 311 -10.52 -21.43 -13.95
C VAL A 311 -9.55 -21.90 -15.04
N ARG A 312 -9.96 -21.83 -16.32
CA ARG A 312 -9.09 -22.19 -17.45
C ARG A 312 -7.94 -21.20 -17.62
N LYS A 313 -8.23 -19.90 -17.47
CA LYS A 313 -7.26 -18.82 -17.67
C LYS A 313 -6.24 -18.73 -16.56
N TYR A 314 -6.65 -18.97 -15.33
CA TYR A 314 -5.83 -18.84 -14.13
C TYR A 314 -5.60 -20.20 -13.45
N ASP A 315 -5.09 -21.17 -14.21
CA ASP A 315 -4.98 -22.60 -13.87
C ASP A 315 -4.03 -22.90 -12.70
N LYS A 316 -3.07 -21.99 -12.41
CA LYS A 316 -2.12 -22.16 -11.31
C LYS A 316 -2.71 -21.91 -9.94
N ILE A 317 -3.84 -21.20 -9.87
CA ILE A 317 -4.58 -20.89 -8.64
C ILE A 317 -6.02 -21.40 -8.74
N LYS A 318 -6.78 -21.25 -7.68
CA LYS A 318 -8.21 -21.50 -7.63
C LYS A 318 -8.98 -20.18 -7.68
N PRO A 319 -9.55 -19.78 -8.84
CA PRO A 319 -10.38 -18.59 -8.92
C PRO A 319 -11.64 -18.70 -8.07
N LEU A 320 -12.05 -17.59 -7.47
CA LEU A 320 -13.23 -17.47 -6.63
C LEU A 320 -14.23 -16.49 -7.25
N SER A 321 -15.52 -16.75 -7.02
CA SER A 321 -16.61 -15.85 -7.37
C SER A 321 -17.34 -15.41 -6.11
N ILE A 322 -17.62 -14.10 -6.00
CA ILE A 322 -18.39 -13.50 -4.90
C ILE A 322 -19.75 -13.04 -5.42
N LEU A 323 -20.80 -13.46 -4.73
CA LEU A 323 -22.18 -13.00 -4.96
C LEU A 323 -22.63 -12.17 -3.75
N ILE A 324 -23.16 -10.99 -4.00
CA ILE A 324 -23.50 -10.02 -2.96
C ILE A 324 -25.00 -9.80 -2.95
N THR A 325 -25.61 -9.94 -1.79
CA THR A 325 -27.05 -9.74 -1.57
C THR A 325 -27.30 -8.59 -0.60
N LYS A 326 -28.52 -8.05 -0.63
CA LYS A 326 -28.93 -6.94 0.24
C LYS A 326 -29.10 -7.32 1.72
N ASP A 327 -29.53 -8.56 1.98
CA ASP A 327 -29.84 -9.07 3.32
C ASP A 327 -29.58 -10.59 3.47
N ILE A 328 -29.62 -11.04 4.72
CA ILE A 328 -29.33 -12.42 5.11
C ILE A 328 -30.34 -13.42 4.53
N LEU A 329 -31.61 -13.03 4.45
CA LEU A 329 -32.66 -13.90 3.93
C LEU A 329 -32.38 -14.20 2.45
N LYS A 330 -32.08 -13.16 1.69
CA LYS A 330 -31.70 -13.30 0.26
C LYS A 330 -30.40 -14.08 0.07
N ALA A 331 -29.46 -13.96 0.97
CA ALA A 331 -28.24 -14.77 0.93
C ALA A 331 -28.53 -16.27 1.12
N LYS A 332 -29.46 -16.63 2.03
CA LYS A 332 -29.88 -18.02 2.25
C LYS A 332 -30.66 -18.58 1.06
N GLU A 333 -31.58 -17.79 0.48
CA GLU A 333 -32.32 -18.16 -0.74
C GLU A 333 -31.37 -18.39 -1.90
N LEU A 334 -30.48 -17.43 -2.17
CA LEU A 334 -29.48 -17.50 -3.23
C LEU A 334 -28.56 -18.73 -3.08
N LYS A 335 -28.17 -19.07 -1.84
CA LYS A 335 -27.36 -20.26 -1.59
C LYS A 335 -28.11 -21.52 -2.03
N SER A 336 -29.40 -21.66 -1.67
CA SER A 336 -30.20 -22.79 -2.06
C SER A 336 -30.31 -22.90 -3.58
N ASP A 337 -30.67 -21.82 -4.25
CA ASP A 337 -30.85 -21.78 -5.70
C ASP A 337 -29.56 -22.08 -6.46
N LEU A 338 -28.43 -21.51 -5.98
CA LEU A 338 -27.12 -21.75 -6.57
C LEU A 338 -26.67 -23.21 -6.39
N VAL A 339 -26.88 -23.80 -5.21
CA VAL A 339 -26.57 -25.20 -4.95
C VAL A 339 -27.38 -26.11 -5.87
N ASP A 340 -28.69 -25.89 -5.99
CA ASP A 340 -29.57 -26.69 -6.85
C ASP A 340 -29.22 -26.56 -8.34
N PHE A 341 -28.76 -25.38 -8.77
CA PHE A 341 -28.22 -25.15 -10.11
C PHE A 341 -26.89 -25.91 -10.33
N LEU A 342 -25.95 -25.79 -9.41
CA LEU A 342 -24.63 -26.43 -9.52
C LEU A 342 -24.70 -27.96 -9.49
N VAL A 343 -25.58 -28.54 -8.68
CA VAL A 343 -25.85 -30.00 -8.67
C VAL A 343 -26.23 -30.49 -10.07
N LYS A 344 -27.06 -29.74 -10.79
CA LYS A 344 -27.47 -30.09 -12.16
C LYS A 344 -26.32 -29.92 -13.16
N GLN A 345 -25.50 -28.91 -13.00
CA GLN A 345 -24.37 -28.58 -13.91
C GLN A 345 -23.17 -29.51 -13.71
N GLU A 346 -22.74 -29.70 -12.48
CA GLU A 346 -21.53 -30.48 -12.17
C GLU A 346 -21.77 -31.95 -11.96
N LYS A 347 -23.06 -32.37 -11.85
CA LYS A 347 -23.49 -33.78 -11.62
C LYS A 347 -22.83 -34.40 -10.38
N LEU A 348 -22.56 -33.60 -9.37
CA LEU A 348 -22.05 -33.98 -8.07
C LEU A 348 -23.16 -34.09 -7.03
N SER A 349 -22.90 -34.76 -5.92
CA SER A 349 -23.86 -34.81 -4.82
C SER A 349 -24.11 -33.44 -4.22
N LYS A 350 -25.28 -33.25 -3.61
CA LYS A 350 -25.61 -31.98 -2.95
C LYS A 350 -24.62 -31.63 -1.86
N GLU A 351 -24.16 -32.62 -1.09
CA GLU A 351 -23.19 -32.44 -0.03
C GLU A 351 -21.80 -31.95 -0.53
N GLU A 352 -21.37 -32.42 -1.68
CA GLU A 352 -20.12 -31.96 -2.32
C GLU A 352 -20.25 -30.54 -2.83
N ILE A 353 -21.40 -30.18 -3.42
CA ILE A 353 -21.67 -28.83 -3.90
C ILE A 353 -21.80 -27.84 -2.72
N GLU A 354 -22.49 -28.24 -1.64
CA GLU A 354 -22.60 -27.37 -0.46
C GLU A 354 -21.25 -26.97 0.15
N LYS A 355 -20.23 -27.83 0.07
CA LYS A 355 -18.86 -27.51 0.46
C LYS A 355 -18.21 -26.46 -0.45
N GLN A 356 -18.66 -26.34 -1.69
CA GLN A 356 -18.13 -25.35 -2.64
C GLN A 356 -18.75 -23.96 -2.46
N VAL A 357 -19.88 -23.85 -1.73
CA VAL A 357 -20.63 -22.60 -1.56
C VAL A 357 -20.58 -22.13 -0.11
N LEU A 358 -19.75 -21.14 0.16
CA LEU A 358 -19.58 -20.54 1.49
C LEU A 358 -20.48 -19.32 1.64
N ILE A 359 -21.33 -19.31 2.68
CA ILE A 359 -22.12 -18.14 3.05
C ILE A 359 -21.46 -17.42 4.21
N VAL A 360 -21.25 -16.11 4.08
CA VAL A 360 -20.59 -15.27 5.07
C VAL A 360 -21.44 -14.03 5.35
N THR A 361 -21.98 -13.96 6.56
CA THR A 361 -22.80 -12.83 7.01
C THR A 361 -22.57 -12.56 8.49
N SER A 362 -23.09 -11.44 9.00
CA SER A 362 -23.03 -11.10 10.45
C SER A 362 -23.91 -12.00 11.33
N HIS A 363 -24.73 -12.88 10.75
CA HIS A 363 -25.62 -13.76 11.52
C HIS A 363 -24.84 -14.80 12.31
N ASN A 364 -25.32 -15.11 13.53
CA ASN A 364 -24.64 -16.05 14.43
C ASN A 364 -24.40 -17.43 13.78
N ASP A 365 -25.35 -17.94 12.98
CA ASP A 365 -25.24 -19.24 12.28
C ASP A 365 -24.05 -19.26 11.28
N HIS A 366 -23.60 -18.10 10.82
CA HIS A 366 -22.55 -17.96 9.83
C HIS A 366 -21.20 -17.51 10.40
N LYS A 367 -21.14 -17.19 11.70
CA LYS A 367 -19.87 -16.79 12.38
C LYS A 367 -18.79 -17.87 12.29
N ALA A 368 -19.19 -19.16 12.36
CA ALA A 368 -18.30 -20.30 12.19
C ALA A 368 -17.64 -20.39 10.79
N ASN A 369 -18.15 -19.65 9.81
CA ASN A 369 -17.61 -19.60 8.46
C ASN A 369 -16.52 -18.53 8.28
N LEU A 370 -16.41 -17.54 9.18
CA LEU A 370 -15.41 -16.48 9.10
C LEU A 370 -13.96 -17.01 9.10
N PRO A 371 -13.58 -17.97 9.98
CA PRO A 371 -12.23 -18.52 9.93
C PRO A 371 -11.87 -19.21 8.62
N LYS A 372 -12.87 -19.80 7.93
CA LYS A 372 -12.67 -20.47 6.63
C LYS A 372 -12.19 -19.50 5.53
N LEU A 373 -12.53 -18.21 5.65
CA LEU A 373 -12.06 -17.19 4.70
C LEU A 373 -10.53 -17.05 4.66
N LYS A 374 -9.80 -17.52 5.68
CA LYS A 374 -8.34 -17.52 5.69
C LYS A 374 -7.73 -18.55 4.75
N THR A 375 -8.47 -19.62 4.44
CA THR A 375 -7.99 -20.77 3.64
C THR A 375 -8.61 -20.84 2.25
N VAL A 376 -9.61 -20.01 1.93
CA VAL A 376 -10.32 -20.08 0.65
C VAL A 376 -9.44 -19.87 -0.58
N ASP A 377 -8.29 -19.23 -0.45
CA ASP A 377 -7.30 -19.10 -1.54
C ASP A 377 -6.46 -20.36 -1.74
N GLU A 378 -6.45 -21.26 -0.78
CA GLU A 378 -5.68 -22.49 -0.85
C GLU A 378 -6.28 -23.46 -1.90
N LYS A 379 -5.40 -24.12 -2.64
CA LYS A 379 -5.81 -25.01 -3.73
C LYS A 379 -6.69 -26.18 -3.25
N ASN A 380 -6.46 -26.63 -2.02
CA ASN A 380 -7.13 -27.77 -1.40
C ASN A 380 -8.47 -27.40 -0.71
N ASP A 381 -8.74 -26.13 -0.49
CA ASP A 381 -10.01 -25.68 0.05
C ASP A 381 -11.12 -25.85 -1.02
N PRO A 382 -12.27 -26.46 -0.68
CA PRO A 382 -13.30 -26.78 -1.66
C PRO A 382 -14.09 -25.55 -2.14
N THR A 383 -14.02 -24.42 -1.44
CA THR A 383 -14.82 -23.23 -1.71
C THR A 383 -14.49 -22.63 -3.08
N LYS A 384 -15.51 -22.44 -3.91
CA LYS A 384 -15.43 -21.75 -5.21
C LYS A 384 -16.33 -20.51 -5.24
N TRP A 385 -17.41 -20.54 -4.48
CA TRP A 385 -18.47 -19.54 -4.46
C TRP A 385 -18.62 -18.97 -3.07
N ILE A 386 -18.61 -17.64 -2.94
CA ILE A 386 -18.81 -16.97 -1.66
C ILE A 386 -20.05 -16.09 -1.79
N ILE A 387 -21.02 -16.29 -0.92
CA ILE A 387 -22.22 -15.46 -0.82
C ILE A 387 -22.09 -14.58 0.41
N SER A 388 -22.21 -13.28 0.23
CA SER A 388 -22.13 -12.32 1.32
C SER A 388 -23.27 -11.30 1.27
N VAL A 389 -23.65 -10.81 2.43
CA VAL A 389 -24.47 -9.61 2.57
C VAL A 389 -23.53 -8.42 2.63
N SER A 390 -23.96 -7.24 2.22
CA SER A 390 -23.26 -5.93 2.19
C SER A 390 -22.02 -5.73 3.08
N MET A 391 -21.85 -6.53 4.10
CA MET A 391 -20.69 -6.60 4.97
C MET A 391 -19.79 -7.77 4.57
N LEU A 392 -18.95 -7.59 3.58
CA LEU A 392 -17.72 -8.38 3.53
C LEU A 392 -16.90 -7.91 4.73
N THR A 393 -16.95 -8.72 5.79
CA THR A 393 -16.30 -8.43 7.07
C THR A 393 -14.84 -8.02 6.86
N GLU A 394 -14.44 -6.99 7.53
CA GLU A 394 -13.08 -6.47 7.52
C GLU A 394 -12.06 -7.50 7.98
N GLY A 395 -10.82 -7.32 7.53
CA GLY A 395 -9.75 -8.25 7.81
C GLY A 395 -9.67 -9.47 6.87
N TRP A 396 -10.55 -9.55 5.89
CA TRP A 396 -10.50 -10.62 4.89
C TRP A 396 -9.52 -10.29 3.76
N ASP A 397 -8.47 -11.08 3.62
CA ASP A 397 -7.42 -10.93 2.60
C ASP A 397 -7.48 -12.08 1.59
N VAL A 398 -8.42 -12.01 0.64
CA VAL A 398 -8.55 -13.00 -0.43
C VAL A 398 -8.06 -12.42 -1.75
N LYS A 399 -7.08 -13.07 -2.37
CA LYS A 399 -6.44 -12.61 -3.61
C LYS A 399 -7.06 -13.24 -4.86
N ASN A 400 -7.68 -14.40 -4.74
CA ASN A 400 -8.14 -15.20 -5.86
C ASN A 400 -9.57 -14.89 -6.34
N VAL A 401 -10.11 -13.72 -5.99
CA VAL A 401 -11.43 -13.28 -6.48
C VAL A 401 -11.29 -12.76 -7.91
N PHE A 402 -12.00 -13.37 -8.85
CA PHE A 402 -12.00 -13.01 -10.27
C PHE A 402 -13.38 -12.66 -10.82
N GLN A 403 -14.41 -12.82 -10.01
CA GLN A 403 -15.76 -12.45 -10.38
C GLN A 403 -16.51 -11.90 -9.16
N ILE A 404 -17.19 -10.76 -9.35
CA ILE A 404 -18.05 -10.10 -8.37
C ILE A 404 -19.45 -9.95 -9.00
N VAL A 405 -20.45 -10.47 -8.34
CA VAL A 405 -21.83 -10.45 -8.80
C VAL A 405 -22.71 -9.78 -7.77
N PRO A 406 -23.05 -8.50 -7.94
CA PRO A 406 -24.15 -7.88 -7.21
C PRO A 406 -25.46 -8.54 -7.65
N TRP A 407 -26.11 -9.25 -6.73
CA TRP A 407 -27.28 -10.07 -7.08
C TRP A 407 -28.56 -9.27 -7.27
N GLU A 408 -28.66 -8.15 -6.57
CA GLU A 408 -29.84 -7.28 -6.54
C GLU A 408 -29.45 -5.80 -6.64
N ASP A 409 -30.41 -4.95 -7.04
CA ASP A 409 -30.22 -3.48 -7.20
C ASP A 409 -29.67 -2.80 -5.98
N LYS A 410 -30.07 -3.24 -4.79
CA LYS A 410 -29.66 -2.65 -3.51
C LYS A 410 -28.41 -3.29 -2.91
N ALA A 411 -27.80 -4.24 -3.63
CA ALA A 411 -26.54 -4.84 -3.18
C ALA A 411 -25.37 -3.83 -3.14
N PHE A 412 -25.45 -2.78 -3.95
CA PHE A 412 -24.49 -1.67 -3.99
C PHE A 412 -25.20 -0.32 -3.76
N ASN A 413 -25.45 0.04 -2.53
CA ASN A 413 -26.27 1.21 -2.18
C ASN A 413 -25.46 2.41 -1.64
N SER A 414 -24.16 2.30 -1.45
CA SER A 414 -23.31 3.38 -0.98
C SER A 414 -21.92 3.34 -1.61
N LYS A 415 -21.26 4.51 -1.71
CA LYS A 415 -19.86 4.64 -2.18
C LYS A 415 -18.90 3.83 -1.31
N LEU A 416 -19.10 3.85 0.00
CA LEU A 416 -18.31 3.08 0.95
C LEU A 416 -18.35 1.58 0.62
N LEU A 417 -19.54 1.01 0.44
CA LEU A 417 -19.72 -0.40 0.14
C LEU A 417 -19.08 -0.77 -1.22
N ILE A 418 -19.30 0.04 -2.24
CA ILE A 418 -18.71 -0.16 -3.56
C ILE A 418 -17.19 -0.18 -3.46
N ALA A 419 -16.59 0.79 -2.79
CA ALA A 419 -15.15 0.89 -2.60
C ALA A 419 -14.58 -0.30 -1.80
N GLN A 420 -15.28 -0.77 -0.77
CA GLN A 420 -14.87 -1.93 0.03
C GLN A 420 -14.91 -3.23 -0.77
N VAL A 421 -15.99 -3.47 -1.50
CA VAL A 421 -16.17 -4.70 -2.28
C VAL A 421 -15.21 -4.77 -3.45
N LEU A 422 -15.10 -3.68 -4.21
CA LEU A 422 -14.18 -3.61 -5.33
C LEU A 422 -12.73 -3.71 -4.82
N GLY A 423 -12.38 -2.98 -3.78
CA GLY A 423 -11.03 -3.00 -3.21
C GLY A 423 -10.55 -4.40 -2.82
N ARG A 424 -11.45 -5.26 -2.32
CA ARG A 424 -11.10 -6.64 -1.96
C ARG A 424 -10.95 -7.54 -3.19
N GLY A 425 -11.87 -7.45 -4.14
CA GLY A 425 -11.81 -8.24 -5.37
C GLY A 425 -10.62 -7.91 -6.26
N LEU A 426 -10.04 -6.73 -6.08
CA LEU A 426 -8.95 -6.23 -6.94
C LEU A 426 -7.55 -6.67 -6.52
N ARG A 427 -7.35 -7.36 -5.40
CA ARG A 427 -6.03 -7.84 -4.99
C ARG A 427 -5.45 -8.82 -6.01
N VAL A 428 -4.18 -8.62 -6.37
CA VAL A 428 -3.47 -9.43 -7.37
C VAL A 428 -2.82 -10.64 -6.69
N PRO A 429 -3.08 -11.88 -7.16
CA PRO A 429 -2.29 -13.05 -6.75
C PRO A 429 -0.84 -12.90 -7.20
N GLU A 430 0.12 -13.23 -6.32
CA GLU A 430 1.56 -13.04 -6.58
C GLU A 430 2.05 -13.72 -7.86
N ILE A 431 1.47 -14.87 -8.20
CA ILE A 431 1.83 -15.65 -9.39
C ILE A 431 1.33 -15.03 -10.72
N TYR A 432 0.39 -14.08 -10.66
CA TYR A 432 -0.24 -13.45 -11.84
C TYR A 432 -0.08 -11.93 -11.83
N GLN A 433 1.12 -11.42 -11.59
CA GLN A 433 1.39 -9.98 -11.63
C GLN A 433 1.46 -9.45 -13.08
N ASN A 434 1.95 -10.24 -14.02
CA ASN A 434 2.05 -9.90 -15.42
C ASN A 434 1.59 -11.08 -16.30
N PRO A 435 0.67 -10.84 -17.26
CA PRO A 435 -0.09 -9.60 -17.48
C PRO A 435 -1.05 -9.32 -16.32
N GLN A 436 -1.40 -8.04 -16.10
CA GLN A 436 -2.33 -7.64 -15.04
C GLN A 436 -3.64 -8.43 -15.15
N PRO A 437 -4.03 -9.16 -14.11
CA PRO A 437 -5.26 -9.95 -14.15
C PRO A 437 -6.49 -9.05 -14.12
N LYS A 438 -7.61 -9.59 -14.58
CA LYS A 438 -8.89 -8.88 -14.63
C LYS A 438 -9.86 -9.51 -13.66
N VAL A 439 -10.67 -8.68 -13.00
CA VAL A 439 -11.86 -9.11 -12.27
C VAL A 439 -13.09 -8.73 -13.06
N ILE A 440 -14.03 -9.68 -13.21
CA ILE A 440 -15.31 -9.45 -13.90
C ILE A 440 -16.32 -8.97 -12.87
N VAL A 441 -16.91 -7.81 -13.11
CA VAL A 441 -18.02 -7.29 -12.31
C VAL A 441 -19.30 -7.32 -13.13
N PHE A 442 -20.27 -8.12 -12.68
CA PHE A 442 -21.57 -8.18 -13.33
C PHE A 442 -22.36 -6.91 -13.08
N ASN A 443 -22.91 -6.34 -14.14
CA ASN A 443 -23.86 -5.25 -14.05
C ASN A 443 -25.28 -5.82 -13.90
N HIS A 444 -26.12 -5.21 -13.08
CA HIS A 444 -27.53 -5.56 -12.99
C HIS A 444 -28.35 -4.59 -13.84
N ASP A 445 -29.30 -5.10 -14.64
CA ASP A 445 -30.14 -4.28 -15.55
C ASP A 445 -30.90 -3.16 -14.82
N SER A 446 -31.21 -3.40 -13.56
CA SER A 446 -31.90 -2.45 -12.69
C SER A 446 -30.94 -1.51 -11.93
N TRP A 447 -29.65 -1.52 -12.23
CA TRP A 447 -28.77 -0.51 -11.69
C TRP A 447 -29.23 0.87 -12.19
N SER A 448 -29.90 1.57 -11.30
CA SER A 448 -30.33 2.92 -11.58
C SER A 448 -29.15 3.73 -12.08
N LYS A 449 -29.41 4.74 -12.90
CA LYS A 449 -28.37 5.72 -13.32
C LYS A 449 -27.54 6.24 -12.13
N ASN A 450 -28.14 6.26 -10.94
CA ASN A 450 -27.51 6.68 -9.70
C ASN A 450 -26.40 5.72 -9.23
N ILE A 451 -26.61 4.41 -9.31
CA ILE A 451 -25.57 3.43 -8.90
C ILE A 451 -24.41 3.43 -9.89
N LYS A 452 -24.71 3.51 -11.18
CA LYS A 452 -23.66 3.68 -12.19
C LYS A 452 -22.84 4.94 -11.91
N GLY A 453 -23.49 6.07 -11.63
CA GLY A 453 -22.81 7.30 -11.26
C GLY A 453 -21.92 7.17 -10.00
N LEU A 454 -22.38 6.42 -8.97
CA LEU A 454 -21.59 6.15 -7.77
C LEU A 454 -20.36 5.28 -8.06
N VAL A 455 -20.51 4.26 -8.90
CA VAL A 455 -19.38 3.41 -9.33
C VAL A 455 -18.39 4.23 -10.14
N ASP A 456 -18.88 5.03 -11.09
CA ASP A 456 -18.06 5.89 -11.93
C ASP A 456 -17.30 6.92 -11.07
N GLU A 457 -17.94 7.47 -10.03
CA GLU A 457 -17.30 8.42 -9.12
C GLU A 457 -16.24 7.74 -8.23
N VAL A 458 -16.51 6.56 -7.66
CA VAL A 458 -15.53 5.81 -6.86
C VAL A 458 -14.32 5.40 -7.70
N LEU A 459 -14.55 5.02 -8.96
CA LEU A 459 -13.50 4.64 -9.89
C LEU A 459 -12.90 5.84 -10.62
N GLU A 460 -13.46 7.04 -10.46
CA GLU A 460 -13.04 8.25 -11.18
C GLU A 460 -12.93 8.02 -12.70
N ILE A 461 -13.98 7.45 -13.29
CA ILE A 461 -13.98 7.12 -14.71
C ILE A 461 -13.90 8.41 -15.52
N GLU A 462 -12.74 8.67 -16.10
CA GLU A 462 -12.49 9.69 -17.11
C GLU A 462 -12.66 9.08 -18.49
N THR A 463 -13.03 9.87 -19.45
CA THR A 463 -12.99 9.45 -20.85
C THR A 463 -11.54 9.17 -21.25
N ARG A 464 -11.24 7.93 -21.58
CA ARG A 464 -9.89 7.47 -21.88
C ARG A 464 -9.85 6.67 -23.17
N ILE A 465 -8.69 6.71 -23.81
CA ILE A 465 -8.35 5.87 -24.94
C ILE A 465 -7.41 4.78 -24.46
N SER A 466 -7.65 3.54 -24.88
CA SER A 466 -6.85 2.39 -24.51
C SER A 466 -6.02 1.85 -25.66
N SER A 467 -4.75 1.61 -25.39
CA SER A 467 -3.81 0.94 -26.27
C SER A 467 -3.69 -0.53 -25.86
N HIS A 468 -3.62 -1.43 -26.84
CA HIS A 468 -3.45 -2.85 -26.62
C HIS A 468 -2.65 -3.49 -27.74
N VAL A 469 -2.09 -4.66 -27.47
CA VAL A 469 -1.37 -5.45 -28.48
C VAL A 469 -2.34 -6.18 -29.39
N LEU A 470 -2.14 -6.07 -30.67
CA LEU A 470 -2.90 -6.76 -31.70
C LEU A 470 -2.46 -8.25 -31.73
N LYS A 471 -3.38 -9.14 -31.41
CA LYS A 471 -3.16 -10.61 -31.43
C LYS A 471 -3.49 -11.23 -32.77
N ASP A 472 -4.38 -10.58 -33.52
CA ASP A 472 -4.87 -11.00 -34.81
C ASP A 472 -4.73 -9.86 -35.84
N GLY A 473 -4.90 -10.18 -37.13
CA GLY A 473 -4.75 -9.21 -38.22
C GLY A 473 -3.30 -9.06 -38.73
N GLU A 474 -3.11 -8.22 -39.74
CA GLU A 474 -1.84 -8.09 -40.43
C GLU A 474 -0.69 -7.59 -39.56
N ARG A 475 -1.00 -6.72 -38.58
CA ARG A 475 -0.01 -6.16 -37.69
C ARG A 475 0.39 -7.08 -36.51
N SER A 476 -0.35 -8.17 -36.29
CA SER A 476 0.04 -9.19 -35.32
C SER A 476 1.37 -9.86 -35.63
N LYS A 477 1.81 -9.85 -36.89
CA LYS A 477 3.13 -10.33 -37.36
C LYS A 477 4.30 -9.58 -36.73
N TYR A 478 4.07 -8.36 -36.21
CA TYR A 478 5.12 -7.56 -35.57
C TYR A 478 5.34 -7.96 -34.10
N ASN A 479 4.63 -8.95 -33.57
CA ASN A 479 4.95 -9.51 -32.26
C ASN A 479 6.27 -10.29 -32.31
N PHE A 480 7.05 -10.18 -31.24
CA PHE A 480 8.33 -10.88 -31.11
C PHE A 480 8.61 -11.25 -29.66
N GLU A 481 9.61 -12.07 -29.47
CA GLU A 481 10.12 -12.54 -28.20
C GLU A 481 11.47 -11.89 -27.91
N VAL A 482 11.68 -11.47 -26.67
CA VAL A 482 12.96 -11.02 -26.14
C VAL A 482 13.31 -11.84 -24.90
N TYR A 483 14.58 -11.91 -24.51
CA TYR A 483 15.01 -12.59 -23.30
C TYR A 483 15.43 -11.61 -22.23
N ASN A 484 15.13 -11.96 -20.98
CA ASN A 484 15.63 -11.29 -19.78
C ASN A 484 16.37 -12.32 -18.91
N ILE A 485 17.16 -11.83 -17.96
CA ILE A 485 17.81 -12.65 -16.93
C ILE A 485 16.96 -12.58 -15.67
N ASP A 486 16.56 -13.71 -15.15
CA ASP A 486 15.77 -13.80 -13.93
C ASP A 486 16.63 -14.14 -12.72
N TYR A 487 16.21 -13.67 -11.53
CA TYR A 487 16.88 -13.93 -10.27
C TYR A 487 15.90 -14.60 -9.29
N THR A 488 16.25 -15.78 -8.76
CA THR A 488 15.51 -16.35 -7.62
C THR A 488 15.99 -15.77 -6.31
N LYS A 489 15.01 -15.48 -5.43
CA LYS A 489 15.27 -15.04 -4.06
C LYS A 489 14.94 -16.19 -3.12
N GLU A 490 15.94 -16.73 -2.42
CA GLU A 490 15.75 -17.74 -1.37
C GLU A 490 15.77 -17.06 -0.01
N GLN A 491 14.75 -17.33 0.82
CA GLN A 491 14.68 -16.81 2.20
C GLN A 491 15.28 -17.83 3.15
N LYS A 492 16.24 -17.39 3.98
CA LYS A 492 16.77 -18.16 5.10
C LYS A 492 16.47 -17.45 6.40
N GLU A 493 15.83 -18.13 7.33
CA GLU A 493 15.62 -17.63 8.69
C GLU A 493 16.84 -17.91 9.56
N ILE A 494 17.41 -16.85 10.15
CA ILE A 494 18.50 -16.97 11.12
C ILE A 494 17.94 -16.49 12.47
N PRO A 495 17.99 -17.34 13.53
CA PRO A 495 17.63 -16.90 14.86
C PRO A 495 18.54 -15.76 15.32
N HIS A 496 17.96 -14.69 15.78
CA HIS A 496 18.71 -13.56 16.31
C HIS A 496 18.74 -13.64 17.84
N THR A 497 19.92 -13.70 18.41
CA THR A 497 20.11 -13.55 19.85
C THR A 497 20.53 -12.11 20.11
N PRO A 498 19.66 -11.26 20.65
CA PRO A 498 20.02 -9.85 20.92
C PRO A 498 21.11 -9.78 21.98
N LYS A 499 22.18 -9.01 21.71
CA LYS A 499 23.29 -8.81 22.67
C LYS A 499 22.96 -7.86 23.82
N ASP A 500 21.85 -7.10 23.74
CA ASP A 500 21.51 -6.00 24.65
C ASP A 500 20.11 -6.12 25.30
N GLU A 501 19.51 -7.31 25.35
CA GLU A 501 18.23 -7.47 26.04
C GLU A 501 18.42 -7.67 27.54
N MET A 502 17.60 -6.97 28.32
CA MET A 502 17.54 -7.08 29.77
C MET A 502 17.07 -8.48 30.16
N THR A 503 17.91 -9.25 30.80
CA THR A 503 17.57 -10.59 31.31
C THR A 503 17.04 -10.51 32.75
N PHE A 504 16.33 -11.55 33.19
CA PHE A 504 15.86 -11.61 34.59
C PHE A 504 17.03 -11.54 35.58
N ASP A 505 18.14 -12.21 35.27
CA ASP A 505 19.35 -12.17 36.09
C ASP A 505 19.96 -10.76 36.17
N SER A 506 19.94 -10.01 35.09
CA SER A 506 20.41 -8.64 35.09
C SER A 506 19.52 -7.71 35.91
N LEU A 507 18.21 -7.94 35.92
CA LEU A 507 17.27 -7.24 36.78
C LEU A 507 17.50 -7.58 38.27
N MET A 508 17.76 -8.86 38.57
CA MET A 508 18.05 -9.30 39.95
C MET A 508 19.34 -8.67 40.48
N GLN A 509 20.35 -8.49 39.65
CA GLN A 509 21.64 -7.89 40.04
C GLN A 509 21.55 -6.38 40.14
N ASN A 510 20.96 -5.72 39.15
CA ASN A 510 21.02 -4.27 38.98
C ASN A 510 19.81 -3.52 39.54
N GLY A 511 18.69 -4.21 39.81
CA GLY A 511 17.40 -3.60 40.13
C GLY A 511 16.77 -2.89 38.92
N ILE A 512 15.57 -2.38 39.14
CA ILE A 512 14.83 -1.61 38.17
C ILE A 512 15.16 -0.11 38.36
N PRO A 513 15.47 0.65 37.30
CA PRO A 513 15.84 2.06 37.40
C PRO A 513 14.63 2.94 37.68
N LEU A 514 14.21 3.03 38.95
CA LEU A 514 13.12 3.87 39.40
C LEU A 514 13.59 5.33 39.54
N GLU A 515 12.63 6.25 39.50
CA GLU A 515 12.89 7.67 39.81
C GLU A 515 12.49 7.95 41.27
N SER A 516 13.24 8.85 41.92
CA SER A 516 12.85 9.34 43.24
C SER A 516 11.46 10.01 43.14
N GLN A 517 10.56 9.66 43.98
CA GLN A 517 9.25 10.31 44.10
C GLN A 517 9.27 11.24 45.30
N SER A 518 9.10 12.53 45.03
CA SER A 518 8.90 13.55 46.07
C SER A 518 7.49 14.10 45.95
N THR A 519 6.88 14.40 47.09
CA THR A 519 5.64 15.19 47.11
C THR A 519 5.98 16.58 46.53
N VAL A 520 5.62 16.81 45.27
CA VAL A 520 5.95 18.08 44.59
C VAL A 520 4.93 19.12 45.00
N VAL A 521 5.34 19.99 45.89
CA VAL A 521 4.62 21.24 46.12
C VAL A 521 4.91 22.18 44.97
N LYS A 522 4.02 22.34 44.01
CA LYS A 522 4.10 23.42 43.02
C LYS A 522 3.52 24.68 43.58
N LYS A 523 4.35 25.72 43.73
CA LYS A 523 3.89 27.07 43.99
C LYS A 523 3.37 27.71 42.72
N GLY A 524 2.06 27.90 42.64
CA GLY A 524 1.40 28.64 41.55
C GLY A 524 1.07 30.05 42.03
N THR A 525 1.27 31.04 41.18
CA THR A 525 0.87 32.44 41.43
C THR A 525 -0.45 32.69 40.71
N ASP A 526 -1.53 32.84 41.42
CA ASP A 526 -2.84 33.23 40.86
C ASP A 526 -2.97 34.76 40.84
N PHE A 527 -3.33 35.30 39.67
CA PHE A 527 -3.63 36.71 39.51
C PHE A 527 -5.15 36.91 39.64
N GLU A 528 -5.60 37.46 40.71
CA GLU A 528 -7.02 37.73 40.95
C GLU A 528 -7.59 38.91 40.12
N ASN A 529 -6.75 39.77 39.56
CA ASN A 529 -7.16 40.85 38.64
C ASN A 529 -5.99 41.37 37.80
N VAL A 530 -6.21 41.53 36.52
CA VAL A 530 -5.21 42.00 35.55
C VAL A 530 -4.82 43.49 35.81
N LEU A 531 -5.62 44.22 36.56
CA LEU A 531 -5.45 45.67 36.81
C LEU A 531 -4.79 46.02 38.15
N ASP A 532 -4.77 45.12 39.15
CA ASP A 532 -4.32 45.48 40.50
C ASP A 532 -3.01 44.84 40.98
N SER A 533 -2.31 44.09 40.17
CA SER A 533 -0.99 43.47 40.47
C SER A 533 -0.92 42.74 41.84
N LYS A 534 -2.01 42.34 42.43
CA LYS A 534 -2.02 41.57 43.68
C LYS A 534 -1.92 40.08 43.34
N SER A 535 -0.75 39.49 43.50
CA SER A 535 -0.55 38.04 43.42
C SER A 535 -0.64 37.40 44.79
N ARG A 536 -1.42 36.33 44.88
CA ARG A 536 -1.42 35.42 46.03
C ARG A 536 -0.73 34.14 45.66
N ASN A 537 0.32 33.78 46.41
CA ASN A 537 0.93 32.47 46.30
C ASN A 537 0.00 31.41 46.94
N LYS A 538 -0.54 30.52 46.12
CA LYS A 538 -1.24 29.32 46.57
C LYS A 538 -0.32 28.13 46.43
N GLU A 539 -0.15 27.38 47.51
CA GLU A 539 0.50 26.06 47.47
C GLU A 539 -0.54 25.02 47.11
N TYR A 540 -0.34 24.33 46.01
CA TYR A 540 -1.13 23.20 45.61
C TYR A 540 -0.36 21.93 45.94
N THR A 541 -0.91 21.09 46.82
CA THR A 541 -0.42 19.72 47.00
C THR A 541 -1.07 18.86 45.91
N ILE A 542 -0.28 18.34 45.01
CA ILE A 542 -0.78 17.37 44.02
C ILE A 542 -0.61 16.00 44.68
N GLU A 543 -1.71 15.41 45.10
CA GLU A 543 -1.73 14.01 45.47
C GLU A 543 -1.63 13.15 44.19
N HIS A 544 -0.55 12.44 44.08
CA HIS A 544 -0.40 11.45 43.00
C HIS A 544 -1.11 10.17 43.44
N GLU A 545 -1.88 9.56 42.53
CA GLU A 545 -2.36 8.21 42.71
C GLU A 545 -1.17 7.27 42.88
N THR A 546 -1.13 6.51 43.97
CA THR A 546 -0.07 5.56 44.30
C THR A 546 -0.62 4.14 44.26
N PHE A 547 0.20 3.23 43.77
CA PHE A 547 -0.11 1.81 43.66
C PHE A 547 0.74 1.02 44.64
N SER A 548 0.13 0.06 45.29
CA SER A 548 0.83 -0.81 46.22
C SER A 548 1.76 -1.77 45.51
N VAL A 549 2.82 -2.21 46.17
CA VAL A 549 3.74 -3.20 45.63
C VAL A 549 3.00 -4.49 45.31
N ASP A 550 2.07 -4.89 46.16
CA ASP A 550 1.29 -6.14 46.00
C ASP A 550 0.41 -6.11 44.74
N GLU A 551 -0.27 -4.98 44.43
CA GLU A 551 -1.04 -4.82 43.20
C GLU A 551 -0.16 -4.91 41.94
N ILE A 552 1.05 -4.35 41.99
CA ILE A 552 2.01 -4.40 40.84
C ILE A 552 2.52 -5.82 40.66
N VAL A 553 2.83 -6.53 41.75
CA VAL A 553 3.28 -7.93 41.71
C VAL A 553 2.17 -8.84 41.17
N ASP A 554 0.92 -8.64 41.59
CA ASP A 554 -0.22 -9.38 41.06
C ASP A 554 -0.34 -9.22 39.55
N LYS A 555 -0.27 -7.99 39.06
CA LYS A 555 -0.35 -7.73 37.62
C LYS A 555 0.80 -8.34 36.84
N ILE A 556 2.04 -8.25 37.33
CA ILE A 556 3.19 -8.90 36.71
C ILE A 556 2.99 -10.42 36.64
N TYR A 557 2.52 -10.99 37.72
CA TYR A 557 2.34 -12.43 37.81
C TYR A 557 1.22 -12.95 36.91
N ASP A 558 0.14 -12.19 36.77
CA ASP A 558 -0.93 -12.47 35.82
C ASP A 558 -0.44 -12.42 34.39
N GLU A 559 0.32 -11.37 34.01
CA GLU A 559 0.93 -11.25 32.67
C GLU A 559 1.89 -12.42 32.38
N LEU A 560 2.74 -12.80 33.33
CA LEU A 560 3.64 -13.94 33.22
C LEU A 560 2.86 -15.26 33.04
N SER A 561 1.81 -15.47 33.81
CA SER A 561 1.00 -16.70 33.77
C SER A 561 0.30 -16.88 32.42
N VAL A 562 -0.28 -15.81 31.88
CA VAL A 562 -0.95 -15.82 30.57
C VAL A 562 0.05 -16.16 29.47
N ARG A 563 1.23 -15.57 29.48
CA ARG A 563 2.26 -15.80 28.45
C ARG A 563 2.89 -17.19 28.52
N PHE A 564 3.03 -17.75 29.71
CA PHE A 564 3.45 -19.14 29.88
C PHE A 564 2.47 -20.10 29.23
N SER A 565 1.17 -19.88 29.43
CA SER A 565 0.13 -20.72 28.83
C SER A 565 0.11 -20.67 27.30
N GLU A 566 0.61 -19.58 26.72
CA GLU A 566 0.69 -19.35 25.26
C GLU A 566 2.04 -19.82 24.64
N GLY A 567 2.99 -20.32 25.43
CA GLY A 567 4.30 -20.76 24.94
C GLY A 567 5.21 -19.65 24.42
N LYS A 568 5.01 -18.40 24.85
CA LYS A 568 5.61 -17.19 24.26
C LYS A 568 6.69 -16.51 25.11
N ILE A 569 7.24 -17.18 26.14
CA ILE A 569 8.27 -16.59 27.01
C ILE A 569 9.65 -16.82 26.44
N LEU A 570 10.42 -15.73 26.25
CA LEU A 570 11.61 -15.74 25.41
C LEU A 570 12.92 -15.41 26.10
N ASN A 571 12.90 -14.65 27.19
CA ASN A 571 14.12 -14.15 27.84
C ASN A 571 14.26 -14.65 29.28
N ILE A 572 13.54 -15.67 29.60
CA ILE A 572 13.71 -16.47 30.83
C ILE A 572 14.26 -17.83 30.40
N ASP A 573 15.25 -18.31 31.07
CA ASP A 573 15.80 -19.65 30.84
C ASP A 573 14.68 -20.69 31.02
N VAL A 574 14.21 -21.27 29.92
CA VAL A 574 13.04 -22.15 29.85
C VAL A 574 13.27 -23.43 30.65
N GLU A 575 14.54 -23.85 30.84
CA GLU A 575 14.90 -24.99 31.67
C GLU A 575 14.71 -24.69 33.17
N GLN A 576 14.86 -23.42 33.56
CA GLN A 576 14.68 -22.96 34.95
C GLN A 576 13.24 -22.62 35.33
N TYR A 577 12.40 -22.25 34.37
CA TYR A 577 11.06 -21.75 34.61
C TYR A 577 10.00 -22.46 33.74
N SER A 578 9.55 -23.63 34.20
CA SER A 578 8.34 -24.26 33.65
C SER A 578 7.09 -23.59 34.20
N LYS A 579 5.91 -23.91 33.64
CA LYS A 579 4.60 -23.37 34.09
C LYS A 579 4.39 -23.52 35.63
N GLU A 580 5.05 -24.48 36.22
CA GLU A 580 5.03 -24.76 37.67
C GLU A 580 6.14 -24.00 38.43
N ASN A 581 7.12 -23.41 37.68
CA ASN A 581 8.31 -22.75 38.22
C ASN A 581 8.42 -21.27 37.83
N LEU A 582 7.31 -20.56 37.69
CA LEU A 582 7.36 -19.08 37.59
C LEU A 582 8.16 -18.50 38.77
N PRO A 583 8.90 -17.38 38.58
CA PRO A 583 9.54 -16.72 39.70
C PRO A 583 8.55 -16.52 40.84
N LYS A 584 8.89 -16.95 42.05
CA LYS A 584 8.00 -16.83 43.19
C LYS A 584 7.63 -15.37 43.40
N ARG A 585 6.39 -15.10 43.78
CA ARG A 585 5.91 -13.75 44.08
C ARG A 585 6.85 -12.96 44.96
N GLU A 586 7.37 -13.61 46.00
CA GLU A 586 8.35 -13.03 46.94
C GLU A 586 9.65 -12.57 46.26
N VAL A 587 10.08 -13.22 45.17
CA VAL A 587 11.28 -12.84 44.41
C VAL A 587 11.01 -11.56 43.65
N ILE A 588 9.86 -11.44 43.00
CA ILE A 588 9.46 -10.23 42.26
C ILE A 588 9.23 -9.08 43.24
N GLU A 589 8.55 -9.33 44.37
CA GLU A 589 8.35 -8.33 45.41
C GLU A 589 9.69 -7.79 45.95
N ASN A 590 10.62 -8.69 46.27
CA ASN A 590 11.96 -8.34 46.79
C ASN A 590 12.75 -7.51 45.77
N LEU A 591 12.66 -7.83 44.48
CA LEU A 591 13.28 -7.03 43.42
C LEU A 591 12.72 -5.62 43.37
N ILE A 592 11.40 -5.48 43.46
CA ILE A 592 10.74 -4.17 43.48
C ILE A 592 11.15 -3.36 44.73
N LEU A 593 11.10 -3.99 45.90
CA LEU A 593 11.48 -3.37 47.19
C LEU A 593 12.96 -2.94 47.18
N MET A 594 13.86 -3.78 46.66
CA MET A 594 15.28 -3.43 46.47
C MET A 594 15.43 -2.21 45.55
N SER A 595 14.67 -2.15 44.47
CA SER A 595 14.69 -1.03 43.52
C SER A 595 14.14 0.27 44.15
N MET A 596 13.06 0.16 44.96
CA MET A 596 12.51 1.27 45.74
C MET A 596 13.52 1.82 46.74
N THR A 597 14.18 0.93 47.49
CA THR A 597 15.18 1.28 48.51
C THR A 597 16.34 2.08 47.88
N LYS A 598 16.81 1.71 46.66
CA LYS A 598 17.87 2.41 45.93
C LYS A 598 17.55 3.88 45.65
N VAL A 599 16.30 4.23 45.53
CA VAL A 599 15.84 5.61 45.26
C VAL A 599 15.15 6.30 46.46
N GLY A 600 15.21 5.66 47.63
CA GLY A 600 14.69 6.22 48.89
C GLY A 600 13.16 6.17 49.04
N ILE A 601 12.45 5.30 48.30
CA ILE A 601 11.02 5.13 48.37
C ILE A 601 10.73 4.04 49.42
N LYS A 602 9.83 4.31 50.39
CA LYS A 602 9.38 3.31 51.38
C LYS A 602 8.20 2.49 50.85
N LYS A 603 8.06 1.25 51.30
CA LYS A 603 6.95 0.38 50.91
C LYS A 603 5.59 0.99 51.15
N GLU A 604 5.44 1.71 52.24
CA GLU A 604 4.20 2.35 52.71
C GLU A 604 3.77 3.53 51.82
N ASP A 605 4.75 4.17 51.11
CA ASP A 605 4.46 5.32 50.24
C ASP A 605 3.80 4.92 48.93
N GLY A 606 3.86 3.63 48.57
CA GLY A 606 3.44 3.13 47.28
C GLY A 606 4.28 3.68 46.13
N LEU A 607 3.91 3.38 44.92
CA LEU A 607 4.60 3.78 43.69
C LEU A 607 3.69 4.65 42.83
N ILE A 608 4.17 5.81 42.42
CA ILE A 608 3.46 6.65 41.45
C ILE A 608 3.40 5.96 40.10
N GLN A 609 2.41 6.34 39.24
CA GLN A 609 2.16 5.75 37.92
C GLN A 609 3.43 5.63 37.06
N LYS A 610 4.33 6.62 37.10
CA LYS A 610 5.58 6.61 36.35
C LYS A 610 6.53 5.48 36.76
N ASN A 611 6.68 5.25 38.06
CA ASN A 611 7.50 4.14 38.59
C ASN A 611 6.81 2.78 38.38
N ARG A 612 5.49 2.69 38.57
CA ARG A 612 4.70 1.51 38.21
C ARG A 612 4.93 1.12 36.75
N SER A 613 4.79 2.07 35.81
CA SER A 613 5.02 1.81 34.37
C SER A 613 6.44 1.31 34.07
N LYS A 614 7.46 1.85 34.75
CA LYS A 614 8.84 1.39 34.60
C LYS A 614 9.04 -0.07 35.04
N ILE A 615 8.42 -0.43 36.16
CA ILE A 615 8.46 -1.81 36.67
C ILE A 615 7.80 -2.74 35.65
N LEU A 616 6.57 -2.45 35.24
CA LEU A 616 5.84 -3.27 34.27
C LEU A 616 6.58 -3.37 32.93
N GLN A 617 7.19 -2.27 32.44
CA GLN A 617 8.02 -2.28 31.23
C GLN A 617 9.25 -3.18 31.35
N SER A 618 9.92 -3.18 32.49
CA SER A 618 11.08 -4.03 32.75
C SER A 618 10.72 -5.51 32.70
N PHE A 619 9.60 -5.90 33.31
CA PHE A 619 9.08 -7.27 33.23
C PHE A 619 8.49 -7.60 31.87
N GLY A 620 7.82 -6.64 31.19
CA GLY A 620 7.34 -6.80 29.81
C GLY A 620 8.45 -7.17 28.83
N THR A 621 9.71 -6.80 29.11
CA THR A 621 10.86 -7.19 28.28
C THR A 621 11.11 -8.69 28.32
N LEU A 622 10.87 -9.33 29.44
CA LEU A 622 11.05 -10.78 29.61
C LEU A 622 9.99 -11.61 28.86
N LEU A 623 8.88 -10.96 28.47
CA LEU A 623 7.73 -11.60 27.84
C LEU A 623 7.71 -11.52 26.31
N ARG A 624 8.81 -11.06 25.70
CA ARG A 624 8.87 -10.82 24.26
C ARG A 624 9.32 -12.05 23.47
N LYS A 625 8.78 -12.18 22.25
CA LYS A 625 9.26 -13.19 21.30
C LYS A 625 10.67 -12.87 20.80
N ALA A 626 11.50 -13.91 20.60
CA ALA A 626 12.77 -13.77 19.89
C ALA A 626 12.52 -13.26 18.47
N SER A 627 13.28 -12.25 18.09
CA SER A 627 13.25 -11.75 16.72
C SER A 627 13.97 -12.74 15.80
N LYS A 628 13.36 -13.10 14.68
CA LYS A 628 13.99 -13.86 13.61
C LYS A 628 14.54 -12.88 12.58
N THR A 629 15.77 -13.11 12.11
CA THR A 629 16.33 -12.39 10.99
C THR A 629 16.15 -13.21 9.73
N VAL A 630 15.49 -12.65 8.73
CA VAL A 630 15.29 -13.25 7.42
C VAL A 630 16.35 -12.73 6.47
N VAL A 631 17.21 -13.61 5.95
CA VAL A 631 18.22 -13.28 4.93
C VAL A 631 17.73 -13.76 3.58
N ILE A 632 17.77 -12.86 2.59
CA ILE A 632 17.39 -13.19 1.21
C ILE A 632 18.67 -13.38 0.39
N GLU A 633 18.89 -14.58 -0.10
CA GLU A 633 19.95 -14.88 -1.06
C GLU A 633 19.42 -14.80 -2.50
N LYS A 634 20.09 -14.03 -3.38
CA LYS A 634 19.78 -13.95 -4.80
C LYS A 634 20.65 -14.94 -5.59
N LYS A 635 20.01 -15.87 -6.32
CA LYS A 635 20.69 -16.74 -7.27
C LYS A 635 20.31 -16.35 -8.70
N ILE A 636 21.31 -16.31 -9.58
CA ILE A 636 21.09 -16.05 -11.01
C ILE A 636 20.49 -17.32 -11.62
N ASN A 637 19.30 -17.18 -12.21
CA ASN A 637 18.63 -18.25 -12.94
C ASN A 637 18.94 -18.17 -14.45
N ASP A 638 18.30 -19.04 -15.21
CA ASP A 638 18.36 -19.08 -16.65
C ASP A 638 17.67 -17.89 -17.32
N LEU A 639 17.76 -17.86 -18.66
CA LEU A 639 17.09 -16.91 -19.50
C LEU A 639 15.56 -17.06 -19.38
N THR A 640 14.86 -15.96 -19.22
CA THR A 640 13.39 -15.93 -19.21
C THR A 640 12.87 -15.25 -20.45
N PRO A 641 12.04 -15.92 -21.27
CA PRO A 641 11.44 -15.30 -22.44
C PRO A 641 10.38 -14.28 -22.03
N VAL A 642 10.35 -13.14 -22.68
CA VAL A 642 9.36 -12.06 -22.53
C VAL A 642 8.73 -11.82 -23.88
N PHE A 643 7.42 -11.99 -23.98
CA PHE A 643 6.70 -11.86 -25.24
C PHE A 643 6.02 -10.49 -25.34
N THR A 644 6.13 -9.82 -26.49
CA THR A 644 5.39 -8.57 -26.74
C THR A 644 3.88 -8.75 -26.65
N LYS A 645 3.38 -9.96 -26.92
CA LYS A 645 1.95 -10.32 -26.75
C LYS A 645 1.45 -10.17 -25.32
N ASP A 646 2.34 -10.24 -24.34
CA ASP A 646 2.04 -10.14 -22.92
C ASP A 646 2.14 -8.70 -22.38
N LEU A 647 2.49 -7.74 -23.26
CA LEU A 647 2.49 -6.34 -22.92
C LEU A 647 1.09 -5.91 -22.46
N ALA A 648 1.01 -5.36 -21.26
CA ALA A 648 -0.26 -4.92 -20.70
C ALA A 648 -0.87 -3.76 -21.50
N SER A 649 -2.20 -3.66 -21.49
CA SER A 649 -2.91 -2.52 -22.07
C SER A 649 -2.55 -1.23 -21.32
N GLU A 650 -2.47 -0.12 -22.06
CA GLU A 650 -2.24 1.21 -21.51
C GLU A 650 -3.47 2.08 -21.78
N SER A 651 -3.77 3.00 -20.92
CA SER A 651 -4.86 3.94 -21.16
C SER A 651 -4.40 5.37 -20.86
N CYS A 652 -4.81 6.29 -21.74
CA CYS A 652 -4.49 7.70 -21.63
C CYS A 652 -5.78 8.51 -21.54
N GLY A 653 -5.89 9.40 -20.54
CA GLY A 653 -7.02 10.34 -20.44
C GLY A 653 -6.95 11.41 -21.52
N ILE A 654 -8.09 11.76 -22.09
CA ILE A 654 -8.17 12.76 -23.18
C ILE A 654 -7.56 14.11 -22.75
N GLY A 655 -7.70 14.48 -21.47
CA GLY A 655 -7.11 15.72 -20.95
C GLY A 655 -5.60 15.83 -21.07
N ASN A 656 -4.88 14.70 -21.19
CA ASN A 656 -3.42 14.69 -21.29
C ASN A 656 -2.93 15.18 -22.66
N PHE A 657 -3.75 15.04 -23.72
CA PHE A 657 -3.40 15.52 -25.06
C PHE A 657 -3.34 17.05 -25.17
N ARG A 658 -3.91 17.77 -24.21
CA ARG A 658 -3.75 19.24 -24.09
C ARG A 658 -2.39 19.66 -23.52
N ARG A 659 -1.59 18.67 -23.08
CA ARG A 659 -0.21 18.84 -22.60
C ARG A 659 0.76 18.30 -23.66
N ASP A 660 1.89 17.74 -23.27
CA ASP A 660 2.89 17.20 -24.20
C ASP A 660 2.62 15.76 -24.67
N TYR A 661 1.48 15.18 -24.34
CA TYR A 661 1.14 13.84 -24.80
C TYR A 661 0.76 13.82 -26.28
N SER A 662 1.19 12.76 -26.96
CA SER A 662 0.80 12.48 -28.35
C SER A 662 0.34 11.02 -28.48
N VAL A 663 -0.56 10.78 -29.42
CA VAL A 663 -0.98 9.44 -29.82
C VAL A 663 -0.61 9.20 -31.28
N PHE A 664 0.09 8.10 -31.51
CA PHE A 664 0.40 7.59 -32.83
C PHE A 664 -0.55 6.46 -33.18
N TYR A 665 -1.12 6.50 -34.37
CA TYR A 665 -2.11 5.54 -34.85
C TYR A 665 -1.98 5.38 -36.37
N THR A 666 -2.61 4.35 -36.91
CA THR A 666 -2.59 4.10 -38.35
C THR A 666 -3.86 4.58 -39.04
N ASN A 667 -3.79 4.78 -40.35
CA ASN A 667 -4.97 5.03 -41.18
C ASN A 667 -6.02 3.89 -41.10
N ASN A 668 -5.64 2.71 -40.59
CA ASN A 668 -6.54 1.56 -40.37
C ASN A 668 -7.06 1.44 -38.91
N TRP A 669 -6.95 2.47 -38.09
CA TRP A 669 -7.26 2.44 -36.67
C TRP A 669 -8.68 1.97 -36.33
N LYS A 670 -9.67 2.22 -37.23
CA LYS A 670 -11.05 1.76 -37.01
C LYS A 670 -11.17 0.24 -36.92
N ASN A 671 -10.33 -0.49 -37.64
CA ASN A 671 -10.30 -1.96 -37.58
C ASN A 671 -9.42 -2.47 -36.44
N GLU A 672 -8.51 -1.67 -35.92
CA GLU A 672 -7.57 -2.00 -34.86
C GLU A 672 -8.10 -1.70 -33.45
N ILE A 673 -9.07 -0.80 -33.34
CA ILE A 673 -9.79 -0.52 -32.11
C ILE A 673 -11.11 -1.31 -32.15
N LEU A 674 -11.16 -2.46 -31.48
CA LEU A 674 -12.28 -3.41 -31.55
C LEU A 674 -13.55 -2.94 -30.82
N ASN A 675 -13.45 -1.97 -29.91
CA ASN A 675 -14.57 -1.50 -29.11
C ASN A 675 -15.19 -0.24 -29.75
N GLU A 676 -16.46 -0.29 -30.14
CA GLU A 676 -17.18 0.81 -30.79
C GLU A 676 -17.23 2.09 -29.95
N GLU A 677 -17.30 1.99 -28.62
CA GLU A 677 -17.26 3.15 -27.73
C GLU A 677 -15.87 3.81 -27.76
N GLN A 678 -14.82 3.02 -27.72
CA GLN A 678 -13.44 3.51 -27.88
C GLN A 678 -13.20 4.15 -29.25
N GLN A 679 -13.79 3.61 -30.32
CA GLN A 679 -13.72 4.21 -31.67
C GLN A 679 -14.34 5.60 -31.67
N LYS A 680 -15.54 5.77 -31.10
CA LYS A 680 -16.22 7.07 -31.02
C LYS A 680 -15.43 8.10 -30.20
N ILE A 681 -14.86 7.65 -29.08
CA ILE A 681 -14.00 8.50 -28.25
C ILE A 681 -12.75 8.92 -29.02
N PHE A 682 -12.13 8.00 -29.72
CA PHE A 682 -10.92 8.24 -30.48
C PHE A 682 -11.18 9.16 -31.67
N GLU A 683 -12.31 9.00 -32.34
CA GLU A 683 -12.76 9.90 -33.43
C GLU A 683 -12.90 11.35 -32.91
N GLN A 684 -13.52 11.54 -31.74
CA GLN A 684 -13.62 12.85 -31.10
C GLN A 684 -12.25 13.49 -30.81
N VAL A 685 -11.24 12.69 -30.45
CA VAL A 685 -9.88 13.19 -30.19
C VAL A 685 -9.17 13.55 -31.49
N ILE A 686 -9.38 12.80 -32.57
CA ILE A 686 -8.80 13.13 -33.88
C ILE A 686 -9.42 14.41 -34.45
N ASP A 687 -10.71 14.61 -34.26
CA ASP A 687 -11.46 15.73 -34.80
C ASP A 687 -11.43 16.99 -33.90
N ASP A 688 -10.80 16.91 -32.72
CA ASP A 688 -10.70 18.05 -31.79
C ASP A 688 -9.65 19.08 -32.24
N GLU A 689 -10.09 20.08 -32.98
CA GLU A 689 -9.24 21.20 -33.46
C GLU A 689 -8.61 22.05 -32.35
N SER A 690 -9.08 21.90 -31.08
CA SER A 690 -8.53 22.62 -29.94
C SER A 690 -7.25 21.98 -29.39
N LEU A 691 -6.94 20.76 -29.83
CA LEU A 691 -5.71 20.05 -29.43
C LEU A 691 -4.48 20.58 -30.20
N PRO A 692 -3.28 20.53 -29.58
CA PRO A 692 -2.03 20.81 -30.28
C PRO A 692 -1.86 19.91 -31.51
N LYS A 693 -1.32 20.42 -32.61
CA LYS A 693 -1.01 19.62 -33.82
C LYS A 693 -0.09 18.41 -33.56
N SER A 694 0.59 18.42 -32.41
CA SER A 694 1.44 17.29 -31.98
C SER A 694 0.65 16.21 -31.28
N ALA A 695 -0.59 16.45 -30.87
CA ALA A 695 -1.38 15.53 -30.04
C ALA A 695 -1.78 14.26 -30.80
N THR A 696 -2.09 14.37 -32.10
CA THR A 696 -2.51 13.24 -32.92
C THR A 696 -1.57 13.08 -34.12
N LYS A 697 -1.07 11.86 -34.35
CA LYS A 697 -0.07 11.55 -35.37
C LYS A 697 -0.49 10.32 -36.18
N GLU A 698 -1.17 10.55 -37.30
CA GLU A 698 -1.51 9.48 -38.22
C GLU A 698 -0.26 8.94 -38.94
N GLN A 699 -0.12 7.63 -39.02
CA GLN A 699 0.97 6.93 -39.67
C GLN A 699 0.43 5.99 -40.74
N ASN A 700 1.25 5.74 -41.76
CA ASN A 700 0.96 4.69 -42.73
C ASN A 700 1.09 3.32 -42.04
N GLU A 701 0.10 2.44 -42.20
CA GLU A 701 0.06 1.11 -41.56
C GLU A 701 1.25 0.23 -41.89
N PHE A 702 1.83 0.34 -43.09
CA PHE A 702 3.00 -0.44 -43.52
C PHE A 702 4.31 0.08 -42.93
N LEU A 703 4.35 1.33 -42.47
CA LEU A 703 5.51 1.96 -41.86
C LEU A 703 5.47 1.92 -40.34
N PHE A 704 4.29 1.75 -39.77
CA PHE A 704 4.06 1.68 -38.31
C PHE A 704 4.22 0.23 -37.81
N LYS A 705 5.46 -0.27 -37.86
CA LYS A 705 5.81 -1.66 -37.61
C LYS A 705 5.83 -2.03 -36.12
N THR A 706 4.77 -1.76 -35.41
CA THR A 706 4.57 -2.18 -34.00
C THR A 706 3.32 -3.02 -33.84
N PRO A 707 3.31 -4.03 -32.95
CA PRO A 707 2.13 -4.84 -32.72
C PRO A 707 1.04 -4.12 -31.90
N VAL A 708 1.29 -2.89 -31.45
CA VAL A 708 0.36 -2.12 -30.62
C VAL A 708 -0.53 -1.28 -31.51
N ASN A 709 -1.86 -1.31 -31.26
CA ASN A 709 -2.83 -0.58 -32.09
C ASN A 709 -2.56 0.92 -32.13
N ILE A 710 -2.34 1.54 -30.99
CA ILE A 710 -1.97 2.96 -30.82
C ILE A 710 -0.80 3.07 -29.84
N VAL A 711 0.06 4.07 -30.02
CA VAL A 711 1.22 4.32 -29.14
C VAL A 711 1.13 5.71 -28.55
N PHE A 712 1.18 5.78 -27.22
CA PHE A 712 1.25 7.06 -26.50
C PHE A 712 2.70 7.46 -26.26
N THR A 713 2.98 8.75 -26.37
CA THR A 713 4.24 9.35 -25.94
C THR A 713 3.94 10.52 -25.00
N ASN A 714 4.68 10.62 -23.91
CA ASN A 714 4.46 11.62 -22.85
C ASN A 714 5.49 12.75 -22.87
N ALA A 715 6.50 12.66 -23.76
CA ALA A 715 7.58 13.62 -23.87
C ALA A 715 8.01 13.83 -25.34
N LYS A 716 8.55 15.02 -25.62
CA LYS A 716 9.05 15.37 -26.93
C LYS A 716 10.13 14.43 -27.47
N PRO A 717 11.14 13.99 -26.69
CA PRO A 717 12.14 13.02 -27.17
C PRO A 717 11.53 11.71 -27.70
N GLU A 718 10.60 11.12 -26.95
CA GLU A 718 9.93 9.89 -27.38
C GLU A 718 9.13 10.10 -28.67
N ARG A 719 8.41 11.23 -28.77
CA ARG A 719 7.62 11.58 -29.94
C ARG A 719 8.48 11.66 -31.19
N GLU A 720 9.59 12.39 -31.14
CA GLU A 720 10.54 12.53 -32.25
C GLU A 720 11.16 11.17 -32.63
N PHE A 721 11.44 10.33 -31.64
CA PHE A 721 11.97 9.00 -31.89
C PHE A 721 10.98 8.10 -32.64
N VAL A 722 9.70 8.09 -32.26
CA VAL A 722 8.64 7.36 -32.98
C VAL A 722 8.47 7.90 -34.41
N GLU A 723 8.55 9.22 -34.61
CA GLU A 723 8.50 9.83 -35.95
C GLU A 723 9.66 9.33 -36.84
N TYR A 724 10.86 9.14 -36.26
CA TYR A 724 12.00 8.55 -37.02
C TYR A 724 11.76 7.08 -37.38
N LEU A 725 11.24 6.27 -36.45
CA LEU A 725 10.93 4.86 -36.69
C LEU A 725 9.90 4.67 -37.80
N CYS A 726 9.02 5.62 -37.99
CA CYS A 726 7.99 5.60 -39.06
C CYS A 726 8.43 6.20 -40.40
N LYS A 727 9.66 6.76 -40.49
CA LYS A 727 10.20 7.20 -41.79
C LYS A 727 10.45 6.00 -42.69
N LYS A 728 10.02 6.06 -43.95
CA LYS A 728 10.12 4.95 -44.90
C LYS A 728 11.51 4.32 -44.97
N VAL A 729 12.55 5.15 -45.05
CA VAL A 729 13.94 4.68 -45.11
C VAL A 729 14.43 3.90 -43.90
N ILE A 730 13.80 4.12 -42.72
CA ILE A 730 14.10 3.42 -41.49
C ILE A 730 13.18 2.20 -41.33
N ALA A 731 11.88 2.40 -41.57
CA ALA A 731 10.91 1.33 -41.49
C ALA A 731 11.25 0.14 -42.42
N GLU A 732 11.85 0.38 -43.62
CA GLU A 732 12.31 -0.68 -44.52
C GLU A 732 13.49 -1.49 -43.96
N LYS A 733 14.23 -0.97 -42.97
CA LYS A 733 15.41 -1.62 -42.35
C LYS A 733 15.11 -2.38 -41.06
N ILE A 734 13.97 -2.16 -40.44
CA ILE A 734 13.55 -2.81 -39.22
C ILE A 734 12.44 -3.81 -39.49
N GLU A 735 12.39 -4.89 -38.71
CA GLU A 735 11.27 -5.84 -38.76
C GLU A 735 10.09 -5.36 -37.94
N SER A 736 10.35 -4.97 -36.71
CA SER A 736 9.33 -4.49 -35.79
C SER A 736 9.96 -3.67 -34.66
N TRP A 737 9.11 -2.95 -33.92
CA TRP A 737 9.52 -2.24 -32.71
C TRP A 737 8.39 -2.19 -31.70
N ILE A 738 8.73 -1.99 -30.43
CA ILE A 738 7.77 -1.78 -29.37
C ILE A 738 8.24 -0.65 -28.48
N LYS A 739 7.29 0.18 -28.02
CA LYS A 739 7.51 1.10 -26.92
C LYS A 739 7.20 0.35 -25.63
N SER A 740 8.17 0.25 -24.75
CA SER A 740 7.94 -0.30 -23.41
C SER A 740 7.03 0.60 -22.62
N ARG A 741 6.42 0.04 -21.59
CA ARG A 741 5.63 0.80 -20.63
C ARG A 741 6.43 0.97 -19.37
N ASP A 742 6.13 2.01 -18.63
CA ASP A 742 6.89 2.44 -17.45
C ASP A 742 7.09 1.33 -16.40
N LYS A 743 6.26 0.26 -16.42
CA LYS A 743 6.38 -0.84 -15.45
C LYS A 743 6.03 -2.19 -16.04
N GLY A 744 6.83 -3.20 -15.68
CA GLY A 744 6.44 -4.60 -15.73
C GLY A 744 6.58 -5.35 -17.06
N PHE A 745 7.20 -4.78 -18.09
CA PHE A 745 7.47 -5.52 -19.32
C PHE A 745 8.91 -6.07 -19.35
N TYR A 746 9.91 -5.19 -19.17
CA TYR A 746 11.32 -5.55 -19.15
C TYR A 746 12.01 -4.76 -18.04
N GLN A 747 12.41 -5.41 -16.96
CA GLN A 747 12.95 -4.73 -15.78
C GLN A 747 14.44 -4.99 -15.61
N ILE A 748 15.20 -3.91 -15.44
CA ILE A 748 16.63 -3.93 -15.12
C ILE A 748 16.82 -3.25 -13.77
N GLU A 749 17.32 -3.98 -12.77
CA GLU A 749 17.63 -3.44 -11.45
C GLU A 749 18.93 -2.64 -11.50
N TYR A 750 18.93 -1.42 -11.01
CA TYR A 750 20.11 -0.56 -10.93
C TYR A 750 20.23 0.10 -9.56
N SER A 751 21.43 0.58 -9.23
CA SER A 751 21.65 1.33 -8.00
C SER A 751 22.60 2.51 -8.22
N TRP A 752 22.35 3.61 -7.53
CA TRP A 752 23.17 4.82 -7.60
C TRP A 752 23.30 5.49 -6.24
N ARG A 753 24.21 6.46 -6.11
CA ARG A 753 24.35 7.28 -4.91
C ARG A 753 23.74 8.65 -5.13
N LYS A 754 22.86 9.06 -4.20
CA LYS A 754 22.40 10.44 -4.11
C LYS A 754 22.94 11.03 -2.80
N ALA A 755 23.88 11.95 -2.90
CA ALA A 755 24.70 12.41 -1.78
C ALA A 755 25.44 11.23 -1.11
N ASN A 756 25.19 10.99 0.18
CA ASN A 756 25.84 9.90 0.91
C ASN A 756 25.05 8.58 0.91
N HIS A 757 23.94 8.49 0.15
CA HIS A 757 23.00 7.38 0.21
C HIS A 757 22.96 6.58 -1.09
N GLN A 758 22.93 5.24 -0.95
CA GLN A 758 22.71 4.33 -2.10
C GLN A 758 21.21 4.18 -2.36
N LYS A 759 20.81 4.41 -3.60
CA LYS A 759 19.45 4.17 -4.09
C LYS A 759 19.41 2.94 -4.98
N ILE A 760 18.29 2.23 -4.98
CA ILE A 760 18.04 1.08 -5.86
C ILE A 760 16.75 1.38 -6.62
N GLY A 761 16.77 1.15 -7.91
CA GLY A 761 15.61 1.30 -8.79
C GLY A 761 15.53 0.18 -9.81
N ASN A 762 14.38 0.10 -10.45
CA ASN A 762 14.15 -0.73 -11.62
C ASN A 762 13.70 0.15 -12.77
N PHE A 763 14.25 -0.04 -13.96
CA PHE A 763 13.78 0.68 -15.12
C PHE A 763 13.48 -0.27 -16.29
N ASN A 764 12.57 0.16 -17.14
CA ASN A 764 12.28 -0.45 -18.43
C ASN A 764 12.86 0.46 -19.51
N PRO A 765 13.69 -0.03 -20.42
CA PRO A 765 14.11 0.75 -21.58
C PRO A 765 12.89 1.20 -22.41
N ASP A 766 12.92 2.43 -22.93
CA ASP A 766 11.77 3.01 -23.61
C ASP A 766 11.37 2.28 -24.88
N PHE A 767 12.35 1.81 -25.68
CA PHE A 767 12.09 1.16 -26.96
C PHE A 767 12.93 -0.11 -27.14
N ILE A 768 12.34 -1.09 -27.81
CA ILE A 768 13.04 -2.27 -28.32
C ILE A 768 12.74 -2.38 -29.82
N ILE A 769 13.79 -2.36 -30.63
CA ILE A 769 13.71 -2.41 -32.11
C ILE A 769 14.31 -3.74 -32.56
N LYS A 770 13.52 -4.53 -33.27
CA LYS A 770 13.97 -5.79 -33.87
C LYS A 770 14.45 -5.56 -35.29
N VAL A 771 15.68 -6.02 -35.55
CA VAL A 771 16.29 -6.05 -36.89
C VAL A 771 16.75 -7.47 -37.20
N LYS A 772 16.49 -7.95 -38.40
CA LYS A 772 16.97 -9.27 -38.85
C LYS A 772 18.04 -9.11 -39.92
N LYS A 773 19.15 -9.82 -39.75
CA LYS A 773 20.24 -9.89 -40.73
C LYS A 773 20.65 -11.32 -40.87
N ASN A 774 20.43 -11.90 -42.05
CA ASN A 774 20.57 -13.32 -42.31
C ASN A 774 19.69 -14.14 -41.37
N ASP A 775 20.23 -15.15 -40.66
CA ASP A 775 19.52 -15.96 -39.66
C ASP A 775 19.64 -15.41 -38.22
N PHE A 776 20.12 -14.18 -38.05
CA PHE A 776 20.38 -13.59 -36.74
C PHE A 776 19.38 -12.46 -36.44
N GLU A 777 18.89 -12.43 -35.23
CA GLU A 777 17.99 -11.38 -34.75
C GLU A 777 18.77 -10.40 -33.85
N TYR A 778 18.69 -9.13 -34.15
CA TYR A 778 19.30 -8.05 -33.36
C TYR A 778 18.20 -7.25 -32.70
N PHE A 779 18.36 -7.01 -31.41
CA PHE A 779 17.49 -6.18 -30.63
C PHE A 779 18.24 -4.91 -30.18
N ILE A 780 17.88 -3.79 -30.78
CA ILE A 780 18.41 -2.50 -30.39
C ILE A 780 17.49 -1.94 -29.32
N VAL A 781 18.02 -1.82 -28.12
CA VAL A 781 17.31 -1.39 -26.93
C VAL A 781 17.68 0.06 -26.65
N VAL A 782 16.70 0.93 -26.52
CA VAL A 782 16.93 2.36 -26.43
C VAL A 782 16.21 2.95 -25.21
N GLU A 783 16.93 3.75 -24.46
CA GLU A 783 16.41 4.66 -23.43
C GLU A 783 16.57 6.09 -23.93
N ASN A 784 15.50 6.87 -23.91
CA ASN A 784 15.50 8.26 -24.38
C ASN A 784 15.51 9.24 -23.21
N LYS A 785 16.38 10.24 -23.31
CA LYS A 785 16.46 11.32 -22.32
C LYS A 785 16.56 12.69 -23.01
N SER A 786 16.39 13.73 -22.23
CA SER A 786 16.68 15.08 -22.70
C SER A 786 18.18 15.27 -22.96
N ASP A 787 18.54 16.20 -23.83
CA ASP A 787 19.94 16.53 -24.07
C ASP A 787 20.64 16.95 -22.77
N LYS A 788 21.84 16.39 -22.54
CA LYS A 788 22.69 16.67 -21.35
C LYS A 788 22.10 16.24 -20.00
N ASP A 789 21.19 15.28 -19.96
CA ASP A 789 20.70 14.70 -18.69
C ASP A 789 21.70 13.65 -18.18
N ASP A 790 22.81 14.11 -17.60
CA ASP A 790 23.92 13.31 -17.07
C ASP A 790 23.80 13.05 -15.56
N SER A 791 22.59 13.05 -15.04
CA SER A 791 22.34 12.78 -13.63
C SER A 791 22.96 11.46 -13.15
N ASP A 792 23.36 11.41 -11.86
CA ASP A 792 23.92 10.20 -11.24
C ASP A 792 22.99 8.98 -11.41
N GLU A 793 21.70 9.20 -11.44
CA GLU A 793 20.72 8.18 -11.71
C GLU A 793 20.83 7.64 -13.13
N ASN A 794 20.95 8.53 -14.13
CA ASN A 794 21.11 8.11 -15.53
C ASN A 794 22.47 7.45 -15.77
N LYS A 795 23.56 7.93 -15.13
CA LYS A 795 24.87 7.25 -15.14
C LYS A 795 24.74 5.81 -14.64
N ALA A 796 24.03 5.62 -13.53
CA ALA A 796 23.78 4.30 -12.98
C ALA A 796 22.92 3.42 -13.92
N LYS A 797 21.79 3.95 -14.42
CA LYS A 797 20.94 3.23 -15.40
C LYS A 797 21.74 2.75 -16.60
N TYR A 798 22.54 3.63 -17.18
CA TYR A 798 23.39 3.31 -18.33
C TYR A 798 24.39 2.20 -18.02
N LYS A 799 25.13 2.33 -16.90
CA LYS A 799 26.12 1.34 -16.47
C LYS A 799 25.48 -0.03 -16.25
N TYR A 800 24.40 -0.10 -15.44
CA TYR A 800 23.76 -1.37 -15.10
C TYR A 800 23.07 -2.02 -16.31
N ALA A 801 22.50 -1.23 -17.21
CA ALA A 801 21.92 -1.76 -18.44
C ALA A 801 23.00 -2.33 -19.38
N LYS A 802 24.12 -1.62 -19.55
CA LYS A 802 25.26 -2.11 -20.34
C LYS A 802 25.75 -3.46 -19.81
N GLU A 803 26.00 -3.55 -18.49
CA GLU A 803 26.38 -4.82 -17.84
C GLU A 803 25.32 -5.91 -18.00
N HIS A 804 24.05 -5.55 -17.91
CA HIS A 804 22.93 -6.48 -18.06
C HIS A 804 22.92 -7.09 -19.47
N PHE A 805 22.98 -6.27 -20.52
CA PHE A 805 22.95 -6.76 -21.90
C PHE A 805 24.22 -7.49 -22.30
N GLU A 806 25.38 -7.15 -21.74
CA GLU A 806 26.62 -7.94 -21.92
C GLU A 806 26.47 -9.36 -21.35
N ARG A 807 25.91 -9.48 -20.13
CA ARG A 807 25.62 -10.78 -19.48
C ARG A 807 24.58 -11.57 -20.25
N LEU A 808 23.54 -10.89 -20.73
CA LEU A 808 22.48 -11.50 -21.54
C LEU A 808 23.05 -12.07 -22.83
N ASN A 809 23.82 -11.28 -23.59
CA ASN A 809 24.43 -11.71 -24.82
C ASN A 809 25.35 -12.93 -24.61
N LYS A 810 26.14 -12.94 -23.53
CA LYS A 810 27.00 -14.09 -23.19
C LYS A 810 26.16 -15.35 -22.92
N LYS A 811 25.06 -15.23 -22.17
CA LYS A 811 24.12 -16.34 -21.89
C LYS A 811 23.47 -16.87 -23.18
N LEU A 812 23.05 -15.99 -24.08
CA LEU A 812 22.46 -16.36 -25.36
C LEU A 812 23.46 -17.13 -26.25
N GLU A 813 24.71 -16.68 -26.25
CA GLU A 813 25.79 -17.36 -26.99
C GLU A 813 26.06 -18.76 -26.39
N GLU A 814 26.15 -18.89 -25.07
CA GLU A 814 26.31 -20.17 -24.36
C GLU A 814 25.18 -21.15 -24.72
N GLN A 815 23.94 -20.67 -24.86
CA GLN A 815 22.77 -21.49 -25.22
C GLN A 815 22.54 -21.61 -26.74
N LYS A 816 23.43 -21.04 -27.56
CA LYS A 816 23.35 -21.04 -29.03
C LYS A 816 22.07 -20.41 -29.58
N ILE A 817 21.50 -19.45 -28.88
CA ILE A 817 20.36 -18.67 -29.32
C ILE A 817 20.87 -17.57 -30.28
N LYS A 818 20.29 -17.49 -31.48
CA LYS A 818 20.71 -16.53 -32.52
C LYS A 818 20.12 -15.14 -32.33
N GLN A 819 20.29 -14.59 -31.13
CA GLN A 819 19.85 -13.24 -30.77
C GLN A 819 21.01 -12.45 -30.18
N LYS A 820 21.05 -11.13 -30.43
CA LYS A 820 22.02 -10.20 -29.88
C LYS A 820 21.36 -8.88 -29.50
N TYR A 821 21.68 -8.38 -28.32
CA TYR A 821 21.14 -7.14 -27.76
C TYR A 821 22.22 -6.04 -27.79
N ILE A 822 21.83 -4.85 -28.23
CA ILE A 822 22.67 -3.66 -28.32
C ILE A 822 21.91 -2.53 -27.64
N PHE A 823 22.47 -1.94 -26.59
CA PHE A 823 21.81 -0.96 -25.76
C PHE A 823 22.36 0.43 -25.97
N HIS A 824 21.48 1.41 -26.17
CA HIS A 824 21.83 2.82 -26.30
C HIS A 824 21.01 3.72 -25.41
N PHE A 825 21.68 4.74 -24.88
CA PHE A 825 21.07 5.83 -24.14
C PHE A 825 21.09 7.07 -25.03
N LEU A 826 19.95 7.49 -25.55
CA LEU A 826 19.87 8.49 -26.60
C LEU A 826 19.24 9.80 -26.13
N SER A 827 19.67 10.89 -26.78
CA SER A 827 18.99 12.18 -26.73
C SER A 827 18.70 12.70 -28.14
N PRO A 828 17.80 13.67 -28.32
CA PRO A 828 17.41 14.20 -29.63
C PRO A 828 18.59 14.61 -30.51
N ASN A 829 19.66 15.15 -29.95
CA ASN A 829 20.87 15.52 -30.70
C ASN A 829 21.55 14.32 -31.38
N GLY A 830 21.40 13.11 -30.84
CA GLY A 830 21.96 11.89 -31.36
C GLY A 830 21.11 11.18 -32.43
N TYR A 831 19.84 11.52 -32.59
CA TYR A 831 18.89 10.75 -33.40
C TYR A 831 19.30 10.65 -34.87
N THR A 832 19.68 11.75 -35.49
CA THR A 832 20.05 11.77 -36.92
C THR A 832 21.19 10.77 -37.20
N THR A 833 22.25 10.81 -36.43
CA THR A 833 23.40 9.91 -36.60
C THR A 833 23.01 8.47 -36.25
N PHE A 834 22.25 8.25 -35.16
CA PHE A 834 21.79 6.93 -34.77
C PHE A 834 20.98 6.27 -35.90
N PHE A 835 20.00 6.96 -36.48
CA PHE A 835 19.16 6.41 -37.54
C PHE A 835 19.88 6.25 -38.87
N GLU A 836 20.87 7.09 -39.16
CA GLU A 836 21.77 6.84 -40.32
C GLU A 836 22.63 5.58 -40.12
N TYR A 837 23.11 5.32 -38.88
CA TYR A 837 23.87 4.11 -38.58
C TYR A 837 22.97 2.87 -38.60
N LEU A 838 21.72 3.00 -38.12
CA LEU A 838 20.73 1.93 -38.25
C LEU A 838 20.43 1.59 -39.71
N LYS A 839 20.19 2.59 -40.54
CA LYS A 839 19.92 2.45 -41.97
C LYS A 839 21.08 1.73 -42.69
N ASN A 840 22.29 2.05 -42.32
CA ASN A 840 23.51 1.46 -42.94
C ASN A 840 23.95 0.17 -42.19
N GLU A 841 23.18 -0.36 -41.28
CA GLU A 841 23.44 -1.57 -40.50
C GLU A 841 24.71 -1.53 -39.62
N ILE A 842 25.31 -0.35 -39.44
CA ILE A 842 26.53 -0.15 -38.65
C ILE A 842 26.27 -0.48 -37.16
N LEU A 843 25.08 -0.16 -36.65
CA LEU A 843 24.73 -0.48 -35.27
C LEU A 843 24.79 -1.99 -34.97
N LEU A 844 24.55 -2.83 -35.96
CA LEU A 844 24.53 -4.29 -35.80
C LEU A 844 25.92 -4.90 -35.60
N GLU A 845 26.97 -4.16 -35.91
CA GLU A 845 28.34 -4.64 -35.76
C GLU A 845 28.78 -4.74 -34.30
N GLY A 846 28.21 -3.91 -33.43
CA GLY A 846 28.47 -3.99 -31.97
C GLY A 846 28.17 -2.69 -31.20
N GLN A 847 28.18 -2.81 -29.89
CA GLN A 847 27.89 -1.73 -28.96
C GLN A 847 28.80 -0.50 -29.14
N ASP A 848 30.06 -0.71 -29.51
CA ASP A 848 31.06 0.38 -29.57
C ASP A 848 31.04 1.15 -30.90
N LYS A 849 30.21 0.76 -31.88
CA LYS A 849 30.18 1.37 -33.22
C LYS A 849 29.49 2.71 -33.25
N PHE A 850 28.62 2.96 -32.27
CA PHE A 850 27.93 4.23 -32.12
C PHE A 850 27.96 4.68 -30.68
N ARG A 851 28.22 5.95 -30.47
CA ARG A 851 28.07 6.64 -29.18
C ARG A 851 27.59 8.05 -29.45
N CYS A 852 26.53 8.46 -28.75
CA CYS A 852 26.10 9.85 -28.79
C CYS A 852 26.78 10.68 -27.67
N GLU A 853 26.62 12.01 -27.74
CA GLU A 853 27.18 12.93 -26.75
C GLU A 853 26.72 12.57 -25.33
N LEU A 854 25.45 12.20 -25.16
CA LEU A 854 24.89 11.80 -23.84
C LEU A 854 25.58 10.56 -23.29
N GLU A 855 25.78 9.52 -24.10
CA GLU A 855 26.48 8.28 -23.66
C GLU A 855 27.91 8.54 -23.22
N ILE A 856 28.61 9.48 -23.89
CA ILE A 856 29.97 9.89 -23.48
C ILE A 856 29.94 10.56 -22.11
N LEU A 857 28.98 11.47 -21.87
CA LEU A 857 28.80 12.14 -20.59
C LEU A 857 28.41 11.15 -19.46
N LEU A 858 27.68 10.09 -19.78
CA LEU A 858 27.28 9.08 -18.81
C LEU A 858 28.40 8.10 -18.43
N GLU A 859 29.43 7.98 -19.26
CA GLU A 859 30.63 7.16 -18.99
C GLU A 859 31.68 7.92 -18.16
N GLU A 860 31.68 9.27 -18.20
CA GLU A 860 32.50 10.11 -17.33
C GLU A 860 31.97 10.15 -15.88
#